data_798809c0029994d2c47f8bcb227ee6e5
#
_entry.id   798809c0029994d2c47f8bcb227ee6e5
#
_cell.length_a   1.000
_cell.length_b   1.000
_cell.length_c   1.000
_cell.angle_alpha   90.00
_cell.angle_beta   90.00
_cell.angle_gamma   90.00
#
_symmetry.space_group_name_H-M   'P 1'
#
loop_
_entity.id
_entity.type
_entity.pdbx_description
1 polymer ?
#
loop_
_entity_poly.entity_id
_entity_poly.type
_entity_poly.pdbx_seq_one_letter_code
_entity_poly.pdbx_strand_id
1 'polypeptide(L)'
;MPPPMASSTPTRYYIPSSKPSHPPSQAPLSKPSKPSPKLISSSSSPCPSPSLSSSTSASSSHGRSPVLGPEFRRSRSTRVISKRNTTSPKPPNLTSRPASLASRDCLAAITRSSDATTFNTLRSFHPRLSIPEDYCSILHELGDREKSPFKATEIYNFSMPLMRNLTEKGKLLTAAISSFGKMGSHDLARNVFDKGLSDGYGNTVYAFSALISAYARNGMSSEALVVFETMKGRGLRPNNVSYNAVIDACGKGGVDPIISMALFREMLGVGLLPDRKTFNSLLAGFSRVGHLDNARMLFDEMIFSGIGPDIYTYNTFIDAVCKCGNMELAVQVVSEMPAKGVHPNVVTYSTVIDGYSKLGRFDEALNLYEEMRSRGIQLDRVCYNTLLSIYVKTGKYEEIAKVCNEMEVMGIEKDTVTYNSLINGYGKQGKFDVVSRLIQEMRERKVPPSVLTYSTLIDIYSKAGMYGDAANMFLEFRESGLKADVVLYSSFIDTLSKNGLVEFAVWLLNEMVKMGIKPNVVTYNAVIDAFGKSRISVENDGVQQDSDNPESCGGQIVKAFSQLARGIGRPVADETKKSEELLCILDLFQKMIEQGVKPNVVTFSAILNACSRCNSFEDAKLLLEQLRLFDDFVYGVTHGLLMGCNDVWIQARSLFDELRRMDQPTSSAFYNALTDVLWHFGQRLGAQKVVLEGVHRQVWENTCSEFSLDLHLMSSGAAQAMVHAWLLSIRSVVFAGRKLPEFVSILTGWGKHSKIVGASTLRRVIEALLNTIGAPFRLERYNIGRFVSPGAVVSAWLMESGTINILLLHDNRSSEPSIPANLLPRLQALQL
;
A
#
# COMPACT_ATOMS: atom_id res chain seq x y z
N MET A 1 -37.28 44.27 19.88
CA MET A 1 -36.20 45.07 19.26
C MET A 1 -34.97 44.98 20.15
N PRO A 2 -33.94 44.31 19.73
CA PRO A 2 -32.60 44.53 20.25
C PRO A 2 -31.68 45.11 19.15
N PRO A 3 -30.60 45.83 19.50
CA PRO A 3 -29.72 46.54 18.56
C PRO A 3 -28.66 45.59 17.97
N PRO A 4 -27.98 45.99 16.88
CA PRO A 4 -27.20 45.13 16.04
C PRO A 4 -25.79 44.88 16.59
N MET A 5 -25.33 43.65 16.44
CA MET A 5 -23.97 43.23 16.72
C MET A 5 -23.04 43.52 15.55
N ALA A 6 -21.88 44.03 15.88
CA ALA A 6 -20.81 44.38 14.97
C ALA A 6 -20.07 43.13 14.40
N SER A 7 -19.83 43.21 13.11
CA SER A 7 -19.00 42.25 12.35
C SER A 7 -17.51 42.43 12.64
N SER A 8 -16.84 41.36 13.06
CA SER A 8 -15.39 41.28 13.13
C SER A 8 -14.86 40.39 12.01
N THR A 9 -14.12 41.01 11.07
CA THR A 9 -13.36 40.42 9.99
C THR A 9 -12.06 39.81 10.51
N PRO A 10 -11.60 38.65 9.98
CA PRO A 10 -10.29 38.12 10.33
C PRO A 10 -9.17 38.75 9.50
N THR A 11 -8.14 39.10 10.19
CA THR A 11 -6.91 39.76 9.70
C THR A 11 -6.07 38.74 8.90
N ARG A 12 -5.80 39.04 7.62
CA ARG A 12 -4.82 38.37 6.77
C ARG A 12 -3.42 38.82 7.16
N TYR A 13 -2.56 37.87 7.47
CA TYR A 13 -1.12 38.10 7.55
C TYR A 13 -0.51 38.10 6.16
N TYR A 14 0.08 39.23 5.78
CA TYR A 14 0.91 39.42 4.61
C TYR A 14 2.34 38.96 4.92
N ILE A 15 2.90 38.10 4.03
CA ILE A 15 4.31 37.79 3.97
C ILE A 15 4.91 38.51 2.76
N PRO A 16 5.94 39.34 2.90
CA PRO A 16 6.53 40.05 1.75
C PRO A 16 7.50 39.14 0.97
N SER A 17 7.24 39.02 -0.33
CA SER A 17 8.15 38.42 -1.31
C SER A 17 9.31 39.34 -1.63
N SER A 18 10.54 38.92 -1.35
CA SER A 18 11.76 39.56 -1.85
C SER A 18 12.22 38.89 -3.15
N LYS A 19 12.22 39.65 -4.25
CA LYS A 19 12.89 39.32 -5.50
C LYS A 19 14.40 39.58 -5.36
N PRO A 20 15.28 38.77 -5.93
CA PRO A 20 16.66 39.14 -6.15
C PRO A 20 16.85 39.79 -7.55
N SER A 21 17.58 40.90 -7.56
CA SER A 21 18.03 41.67 -8.67
C SER A 21 19.13 40.98 -9.46
N HIS A 22 19.10 41.14 -10.79
CA HIS A 22 20.15 40.75 -11.74
C HIS A 22 21.41 41.60 -11.65
N PRO A 23 22.60 41.06 -11.93
CA PRO A 23 23.73 41.78 -12.43
C PRO A 23 24.05 41.50 -13.91
N PRO A 24 24.86 42.35 -14.55
CA PRO A 24 24.89 42.46 -16.01
C PRO A 24 25.93 41.58 -16.73
N SER A 25 25.68 41.42 -18.00
CA SER A 25 26.41 40.77 -19.09
C SER A 25 27.91 41.03 -19.15
N GLN A 26 28.66 39.96 -19.44
CA GLN A 26 29.84 40.02 -20.35
C GLN A 26 30.07 38.65 -21.01
N ALA A 27 30.19 38.68 -22.37
CA ALA A 27 30.55 37.58 -23.24
C ALA A 27 32.04 37.70 -23.64
N PRO A 28 32.56 36.84 -24.53
CA PRO A 28 32.76 35.39 -24.48
C PRO A 28 34.24 35.02 -24.73
N LEU A 29 34.67 33.77 -24.39
CA LEU A 29 35.90 33.21 -25.00
C LEU A 29 35.88 31.65 -25.04
N SER A 30 35.88 31.23 -26.30
CA SER A 30 36.55 30.05 -26.92
C SER A 30 36.60 28.66 -26.26
N LYS A 31 36.11 27.71 -27.06
CA LYS A 31 36.32 26.26 -27.00
C LYS A 31 37.78 25.88 -27.18
N PRO A 32 38.21 24.66 -26.74
CA PRO A 32 38.72 23.69 -27.71
C PRO A 32 38.17 22.27 -27.55
N SER A 33 37.77 21.76 -28.64
CA SER A 33 37.95 20.49 -29.39
C SER A 33 38.23 19.20 -28.64
N LYS A 34 37.40 18.20 -29.03
CA LYS A 34 37.56 16.74 -28.83
C LYS A 34 38.77 16.19 -29.55
N PRO A 35 39.21 14.98 -29.22
CA PRO A 35 39.46 13.97 -30.27
C PRO A 35 38.69 12.65 -30.10
N SER A 36 38.29 12.15 -31.27
CA SER A 36 37.62 10.87 -31.50
C SER A 36 38.60 9.71 -31.70
N PRO A 37 38.13 8.46 -31.70
CA PRO A 37 38.96 7.27 -31.54
C PRO A 37 39.39 6.64 -32.87
N LYS A 38 40.49 5.90 -32.84
CA LYS A 38 40.92 5.05 -33.94
C LYS A 38 40.66 3.57 -33.63
N LEU A 39 39.97 2.94 -34.56
CA LEU A 39 39.87 1.51 -34.83
C LEU A 39 41.24 0.92 -35.17
N ILE A 40 41.54 -0.26 -34.66
CA ILE A 40 42.36 -1.25 -35.36
C ILE A 40 41.84 -2.66 -35.05
N SER A 41 41.61 -3.39 -36.05
CA SER A 41 41.07 -4.73 -36.24
C SER A 41 42.09 -5.89 -36.10
N SER A 42 41.52 -7.09 -35.98
CA SER A 42 42.04 -8.43 -36.34
C SER A 42 42.85 -9.14 -35.25
N SER A 43 42.60 -10.38 -34.89
CA SER A 43 42.24 -11.62 -35.47
C SER A 43 42.74 -12.78 -34.59
N SER A 44 41.93 -13.84 -34.56
CA SER A 44 42.29 -15.26 -34.41
C SER A 44 42.62 -15.88 -33.06
N SER A 45 41.77 -16.82 -32.72
CA SER A 45 41.90 -18.00 -31.83
C SER A 45 43.04 -18.96 -32.34
N PRO A 46 43.46 -20.03 -31.67
CA PRO A 46 42.67 -20.96 -30.84
C PRO A 46 43.38 -21.55 -29.59
N CYS A 47 42.62 -22.36 -28.84
CA CYS A 47 43.05 -23.28 -27.78
C CYS A 47 44.16 -24.26 -28.20
N PRO A 48 44.85 -24.92 -27.23
CA PRO A 48 44.34 -26.21 -26.73
C PRO A 48 44.66 -26.53 -25.25
N SER A 49 43.84 -27.41 -24.69
CA SER A 49 44.16 -28.27 -23.56
C SER A 49 45.21 -29.35 -23.87
N PRO A 50 45.94 -29.88 -22.88
CA PRO A 50 45.87 -31.31 -22.62
C PRO A 50 45.84 -31.72 -21.14
N SER A 51 45.06 -32.62 -20.81
CA SER A 51 44.93 -33.95 -20.29
C SER A 51 46.17 -34.61 -19.66
N LEU A 52 45.88 -35.35 -18.54
CA LEU A 52 46.37 -36.62 -18.02
C LEU A 52 47.81 -36.67 -17.45
N SER A 53 47.96 -37.12 -16.22
CA SER A 53 48.03 -38.53 -15.76
C SER A 53 48.63 -38.60 -14.35
N SER A 54 47.97 -39.25 -13.41
CA SER A 54 48.19 -40.53 -12.79
C SER A 54 49.61 -40.78 -12.20
N SER A 55 49.59 -41.10 -10.93
CA SER A 55 50.06 -42.34 -10.32
C SER A 55 50.62 -42.19 -8.90
N THR A 56 49.96 -42.83 -7.98
CA THR A 56 50.40 -43.96 -7.14
C THR A 56 51.64 -43.70 -6.29
N SER A 57 51.60 -43.84 -4.99
CA SER A 57 51.57 -45.05 -4.14
C SER A 57 52.07 -44.68 -2.74
N ALA A 58 51.32 -45.04 -1.77
CA ALA A 58 51.55 -46.09 -0.73
C ALA A 58 52.66 -45.76 0.29
N SER A 59 52.29 -45.75 1.51
CA SER A 59 52.32 -46.77 2.52
C SER A 59 52.65 -46.24 3.90
N SER A 60 51.83 -46.64 4.84
CA SER A 60 52.10 -47.22 6.17
C SER A 60 52.97 -46.40 7.15
N SER A 61 52.68 -46.31 8.45
CA SER A 61 52.11 -47.27 9.40
C SER A 61 52.10 -46.66 10.78
N HIS A 62 51.16 -47.09 11.61
CA HIS A 62 51.22 -47.29 13.06
C HIS A 62 51.64 -46.13 13.98
N GLY A 63 50.89 -45.75 15.03
CA GLY A 63 50.38 -46.56 16.07
C GLY A 63 49.79 -45.73 17.22
N ARG A 64 48.73 -46.23 17.75
CA ARG A 64 48.32 -46.32 19.17
C ARG A 64 48.24 -45.09 20.09
N SER A 65 47.04 -44.83 20.54
CA SER A 65 46.65 -44.24 21.85
C SER A 65 47.36 -44.98 23.02
N PRO A 66 47.36 -44.43 24.26
CA PRO A 66 46.18 -44.36 25.08
C PRO A 66 46.12 -43.25 26.16
N VAL A 67 44.85 -42.86 26.56
CA VAL A 67 44.23 -42.86 27.87
C VAL A 67 44.95 -42.13 29.04
N LEU A 68 44.19 -41.19 29.71
CA LEU A 68 43.90 -41.00 31.12
C LEU A 68 43.90 -39.50 31.53
N GLY A 69 42.76 -39.04 32.09
CA GLY A 69 42.67 -37.88 32.94
C GLY A 69 43.32 -38.17 34.32
N PRO A 70 43.28 -37.33 35.33
CA PRO A 70 42.10 -36.68 35.90
C PRO A 70 42.36 -35.26 36.52
N GLU A 71 41.24 -34.70 37.01
CA GLU A 71 41.03 -33.65 38.01
C GLU A 71 42.26 -33.11 38.82
N PHE A 72 42.29 -31.79 39.12
CA PHE A 72 42.43 -31.26 40.48
C PHE A 72 42.22 -29.74 40.61
N ARG A 73 41.20 -29.36 41.37
CA ARG A 73 41.08 -28.42 42.51
C ARG A 73 42.00 -27.17 42.57
N ARG A 74 41.28 -26.05 42.74
CA ARG A 74 41.42 -24.89 43.71
C ARG A 74 42.82 -24.48 44.19
N SER A 75 43.04 -23.12 44.05
CA SER A 75 43.34 -22.21 45.21
C SER A 75 43.59 -20.76 44.77
N ARG A 76 42.85 -19.88 45.35
CA ARG A 76 43.20 -18.70 46.23
C ARG A 76 44.31 -17.71 45.79
N SER A 77 43.78 -16.50 45.55
CA SER A 77 44.24 -15.20 46.12
C SER A 77 45.64 -14.70 45.88
N THR A 78 45.68 -13.52 45.22
CA THR A 78 46.53 -12.42 45.78
C THR A 78 45.94 -11.06 45.37
N ARG A 79 45.73 -10.22 46.36
CA ARG A 79 45.49 -8.80 46.30
C ARG A 79 46.69 -8.07 45.67
N VAL A 80 46.42 -7.17 44.72
CA VAL A 80 47.32 -6.00 44.58
C VAL A 80 46.43 -4.75 44.52
N ILE A 81 46.78 -3.88 45.49
CA ILE A 81 46.26 -2.54 45.67
C ILE A 81 46.89 -1.64 44.61
N SER A 82 46.15 -0.81 43.90
CA SER A 82 46.56 0.57 43.72
C SER A 82 45.63 1.42 42.83
N LYS A 83 45.34 2.52 43.35
CA LYS A 83 45.12 3.90 42.89
C LYS A 83 43.70 4.33 42.58
N ARG A 84 43.20 5.10 43.54
CA ARG A 84 42.13 6.08 43.46
C ARG A 84 42.30 6.98 42.24
N ASN A 85 41.30 7.05 41.41
CA ASN A 85 40.96 8.25 40.68
C ASN A 85 39.53 8.66 41.04
N THR A 86 39.45 9.87 41.56
CA THR A 86 38.25 10.60 41.92
C THR A 86 37.38 10.83 40.70
N THR A 87 36.25 10.18 40.64
CA THR A 87 35.13 10.55 39.77
C THR A 87 33.96 10.94 40.63
N SER A 88 33.42 12.13 40.34
CA SER A 88 32.21 12.70 40.90
C SER A 88 31.05 11.69 40.96
N PRO A 89 30.18 11.76 41.97
CA PRO A 89 29.08 10.81 42.10
C PRO A 89 28.05 10.99 40.99
N LYS A 90 27.83 9.92 40.19
CA LYS A 90 26.65 9.80 39.36
C LYS A 90 25.39 9.97 40.21
N PRO A 91 24.36 10.70 39.76
CA PRO A 91 23.08 10.73 40.43
C PRO A 91 22.51 9.32 40.49
N PRO A 92 21.83 8.95 41.59
CA PRO A 92 21.28 7.59 41.72
C PRO A 92 20.21 7.35 40.63
N ASN A 93 20.52 6.40 39.76
CA ASN A 93 19.45 5.76 38.98
C ASN A 93 18.41 5.28 40.00
N LEU A 94 17.17 5.77 39.86
CA LEU A 94 15.99 5.19 40.48
C LEU A 94 15.74 3.79 39.85
N THR A 95 16.62 2.84 40.13
CA THR A 95 16.30 1.43 39.94
C THR A 95 15.32 1.07 41.03
N SER A 96 14.12 0.69 40.64
CA SER A 96 13.13 0.03 41.51
C SER A 96 13.87 -0.97 42.40
N ARG A 97 13.73 -0.84 43.71
CA ARG A 97 14.14 -1.90 44.62
C ARG A 97 13.50 -3.19 44.16
N PRO A 98 14.20 -4.33 44.17
CA PRO A 98 13.60 -5.60 43.75
C PRO A 98 12.33 -5.82 44.57
N ALA A 99 11.24 -6.16 43.87
CA ALA A 99 9.93 -6.42 44.48
C ALA A 99 10.10 -7.36 45.68
N SER A 100 9.50 -7.00 46.82
CA SER A 100 9.54 -7.81 48.03
C SER A 100 8.93 -9.22 47.76
N LEU A 101 9.30 -10.22 48.57
CA LEU A 101 8.70 -11.54 48.43
C LEU A 101 7.17 -11.46 48.63
N ALA A 102 6.73 -10.64 49.57
CA ALA A 102 5.31 -10.41 49.81
C ALA A 102 4.57 -9.79 48.65
N SER A 103 5.19 -8.85 47.90
CA SER A 103 4.58 -8.23 46.70
C SER A 103 4.47 -9.22 45.54
N ARG A 104 5.44 -10.12 45.36
CA ARG A 104 5.42 -11.19 44.33
C ARG A 104 4.33 -12.24 44.62
N ASP A 105 4.23 -12.65 45.89
CA ASP A 105 3.21 -13.61 46.33
C ASP A 105 1.80 -12.99 46.17
N CYS A 106 1.64 -11.73 46.58
CA CYS A 106 0.39 -10.98 46.39
C CYS A 106 0.01 -10.87 44.91
N LEU A 107 0.96 -10.53 44.03
CA LEU A 107 0.73 -10.47 42.61
C LEU A 107 0.34 -11.83 42.03
N ALA A 108 1.01 -12.92 42.41
CA ALA A 108 0.68 -14.27 41.99
C ALA A 108 -0.72 -14.72 42.47
N ALA A 109 -1.16 -14.27 43.64
CA ALA A 109 -2.51 -14.52 44.12
C ALA A 109 -3.55 -13.69 43.33
N ILE A 110 -3.27 -12.40 43.04
CA ILE A 110 -4.14 -11.52 42.24
C ILE A 110 -4.31 -12.03 40.83
N THR A 111 -3.24 -12.50 40.16
CA THR A 111 -3.33 -13.05 38.81
C THR A 111 -4.21 -14.30 38.73
N ARG A 112 -4.24 -15.10 39.78
CA ARG A 112 -5.11 -16.29 39.86
C ARG A 112 -6.54 -15.97 40.33
N SER A 113 -6.78 -14.84 40.94
CA SER A 113 -8.09 -14.43 41.45
C SER A 113 -9.01 -13.94 40.34
N SER A 114 -10.32 -14.14 40.48
CA SER A 114 -11.31 -13.44 39.64
C SER A 114 -11.35 -11.95 39.99
N ASP A 115 -11.85 -11.13 39.10
CA ASP A 115 -11.97 -9.68 39.32
C ASP A 115 -12.75 -9.35 40.61
N ALA A 116 -13.83 -10.08 40.87
CA ALA A 116 -14.66 -9.90 42.08
C ALA A 116 -13.95 -10.25 43.40
N THR A 117 -12.88 -11.05 43.37
CA THR A 117 -12.16 -11.48 44.58
C THR A 117 -10.84 -10.73 44.81
N THR A 118 -10.46 -9.85 43.90
CA THR A 118 -9.22 -9.06 43.98
C THR A 118 -9.12 -8.23 45.25
N PHE A 119 -10.17 -7.55 45.62
CA PHE A 119 -10.23 -6.75 46.86
C PHE A 119 -9.94 -7.58 48.12
N ASN A 120 -10.58 -8.76 48.28
CA ASN A 120 -10.38 -9.64 49.43
C ASN A 120 -8.96 -10.19 49.46
N THR A 121 -8.39 -10.51 48.29
CA THR A 121 -7.00 -10.94 48.20
C THR A 121 -6.05 -9.84 48.66
N LEU A 122 -6.23 -8.60 48.19
CA LEU A 122 -5.43 -7.44 48.62
C LEU A 122 -5.50 -7.24 50.15
N ARG A 123 -6.70 -7.35 50.72
CA ARG A 123 -6.92 -7.19 52.19
C ARG A 123 -6.17 -8.24 52.98
N SER A 124 -6.09 -9.46 52.49
CA SER A 124 -5.38 -10.56 53.21
C SER A 124 -3.87 -10.37 53.21
N PHE A 125 -3.31 -9.77 52.15
CA PHE A 125 -1.86 -9.50 52.01
C PHE A 125 -1.43 -8.17 52.65
N HIS A 126 -2.34 -7.20 52.84
CA HIS A 126 -2.04 -5.85 53.34
C HIS A 126 -1.10 -5.79 54.54
N PRO A 127 -1.23 -6.63 55.59
CA PRO A 127 -0.35 -6.58 56.77
C PRO A 127 1.12 -6.91 56.47
N ARG A 128 1.40 -7.53 55.32
CA ARG A 128 2.73 -7.97 54.88
C ARG A 128 3.38 -7.03 53.83
N LEU A 129 2.62 -6.05 53.30
CA LEU A 129 3.06 -5.17 52.24
C LEU A 129 3.55 -3.85 52.80
N SER A 130 4.68 -3.37 52.27
CA SER A 130 5.25 -2.05 52.55
C SER A 130 4.56 -0.96 51.76
N ILE A 131 4.25 0.14 52.39
CA ILE A 131 3.58 1.31 51.78
C ILE A 131 4.64 2.39 51.54
N PRO A 132 4.72 2.98 50.32
CA PRO A 132 3.96 2.72 49.06
C PRO A 132 4.65 1.73 48.10
N GLU A 133 5.87 1.27 48.45
CA GLU A 133 6.80 0.62 47.50
C GLU A 133 6.22 -0.66 46.90
N ASP A 134 5.65 -1.53 47.75
CA ASP A 134 5.12 -2.83 47.27
C ASP A 134 3.89 -2.63 46.39
N TYR A 135 3.01 -1.70 46.72
CA TYR A 135 1.83 -1.42 45.88
C TYR A 135 2.21 -0.84 44.51
N CYS A 136 3.20 0.06 44.47
CA CYS A 136 3.75 0.55 43.18
C CYS A 136 4.37 -0.59 42.36
N SER A 137 5.09 -1.53 42.99
CA SER A 137 5.69 -2.66 42.34
C SER A 137 4.63 -3.62 41.79
N ILE A 138 3.56 -3.92 42.58
CA ILE A 138 2.43 -4.73 42.13
C ILE A 138 1.74 -4.10 40.91
N LEU A 139 1.47 -2.79 40.92
CA LEU A 139 0.88 -2.09 39.78
C LEU A 139 1.75 -2.16 38.53
N HIS A 140 3.08 -1.93 38.66
CA HIS A 140 3.98 -1.99 37.52
C HIS A 140 4.07 -3.38 36.91
N GLU A 141 4.21 -4.44 37.73
CA GLU A 141 4.31 -5.82 37.27
C GLU A 141 2.97 -6.34 36.71
N LEU A 142 1.84 -5.91 37.27
CA LEU A 142 0.51 -6.21 36.75
C LEU A 142 0.33 -5.67 35.32
N GLY A 143 0.81 -4.41 35.09
CA GLY A 143 0.79 -3.81 33.76
C GLY A 143 1.62 -4.56 32.71
N ASP A 144 2.65 -5.28 33.15
CA ASP A 144 3.51 -6.07 32.27
C ASP A 144 2.99 -7.48 32.00
N ARG A 145 2.33 -8.12 33.01
CA ARG A 145 1.93 -9.53 32.97
C ARG A 145 0.49 -9.75 32.56
N GLU A 146 -0.42 -8.92 33.06
CA GLU A 146 -1.87 -9.10 32.93
C GLU A 146 -2.55 -7.82 32.40
N LYS A 147 -3.32 -7.94 31.33
CA LYS A 147 -4.02 -6.81 30.74
C LYS A 147 -5.44 -6.63 31.33
N SER A 148 -5.57 -6.63 32.67
CA SER A 148 -6.84 -6.39 33.36
C SER A 148 -6.87 -4.99 33.99
N PRO A 149 -7.49 -3.97 33.33
CA PRO A 149 -7.62 -2.62 33.88
C PRO A 149 -8.44 -2.61 35.15
N PHE A 150 -9.39 -3.53 35.32
CA PHE A 150 -10.23 -3.65 36.50
C PHE A 150 -9.38 -3.93 37.76
N LYS A 151 -8.52 -4.97 37.70
CA LYS A 151 -7.66 -5.29 38.84
C LYS A 151 -6.71 -4.14 39.21
N ALA A 152 -6.15 -3.46 38.22
CA ALA A 152 -5.30 -2.29 38.46
C ALA A 152 -6.08 -1.15 39.14
N THR A 153 -7.32 -0.92 38.75
CA THR A 153 -8.21 0.09 39.38
C THR A 153 -8.54 -0.28 40.81
N GLU A 154 -8.86 -1.53 41.10
CA GLU A 154 -9.10 -2.03 42.47
C GLU A 154 -7.86 -1.87 43.35
N ILE A 155 -6.66 -2.22 42.86
CA ILE A 155 -5.39 -2.04 43.61
C ILE A 155 -5.15 -0.55 43.92
N TYR A 156 -5.35 0.32 42.95
CA TYR A 156 -5.20 1.76 43.13
C TYR A 156 -6.17 2.32 44.13
N ASN A 157 -7.47 1.99 44.04
CA ASN A 157 -8.50 2.45 44.94
C ASN A 157 -8.32 1.93 46.39
N PHE A 158 -7.87 0.66 46.51
CA PHE A 158 -7.58 0.09 47.83
C PHE A 158 -6.37 0.76 48.48
N SER A 159 -5.31 1.01 47.70
CA SER A 159 -4.05 1.51 48.27
C SER A 159 -4.00 3.02 48.49
N MET A 160 -4.78 3.80 47.72
CA MET A 160 -4.73 5.27 47.77
C MET A 160 -5.09 5.84 49.15
N PRO A 161 -6.12 5.34 49.92
CA PRO A 161 -6.40 5.81 51.26
C PRO A 161 -5.32 5.48 52.29
N LEU A 162 -4.48 4.47 52.00
CA LEU A 162 -3.37 4.03 52.89
C LEU A 162 -2.14 4.94 52.81
N MET A 163 -2.07 5.83 51.83
CA MET A 163 -0.95 6.74 51.62
C MET A 163 -0.99 7.91 52.62
N ARG A 164 0.08 8.10 53.34
CA ARG A 164 0.19 9.05 54.48
C ARG A 164 0.41 10.50 54.03
N ASN A 165 1.07 10.73 52.92
CA ASN A 165 1.45 12.05 52.45
C ASN A 165 1.26 12.22 50.94
N LEU A 166 1.28 13.47 50.46
CA LEU A 166 1.10 13.80 49.04
C LEU A 166 2.19 13.18 48.14
N THR A 167 3.40 12.98 48.68
CA THR A 167 4.51 12.37 47.93
C THR A 167 4.27 10.87 47.66
N GLU A 168 3.76 10.15 48.65
CA GLU A 168 3.37 8.73 48.48
C GLU A 168 2.19 8.58 47.52
N LYS A 169 1.16 9.47 47.65
CA LYS A 169 0.05 9.53 46.68
C LYS A 169 0.52 9.78 45.26
N GLY A 170 1.47 10.71 45.08
CA GLY A 170 2.08 11.01 43.76
C GLY A 170 2.84 9.83 43.17
N LYS A 171 3.58 9.06 43.97
CA LYS A 171 4.28 7.84 43.53
C LYS A 171 3.27 6.78 43.08
N LEU A 172 2.24 6.52 43.88
CA LEU A 172 1.21 5.54 43.56
C LEU A 172 0.43 5.95 42.30
N LEU A 173 0.08 7.24 42.16
CA LEU A 173 -0.53 7.82 40.97
C LEU A 173 0.32 7.54 39.71
N THR A 174 1.63 7.83 39.79
CA THR A 174 2.55 7.61 38.68
C THR A 174 2.64 6.13 38.27
N ALA A 175 2.66 5.22 39.25
CA ALA A 175 2.64 3.78 39.02
C ALA A 175 1.35 3.32 38.36
N ALA A 176 0.19 3.83 38.82
CA ALA A 176 -1.12 3.52 38.24
C ALA A 176 -1.23 4.01 36.77
N ILE A 177 -0.86 5.27 36.50
CA ILE A 177 -0.86 5.82 35.14
C ILE A 177 0.03 4.98 34.21
N SER A 178 1.23 4.62 34.67
CA SER A 178 2.15 3.78 33.90
C SER A 178 1.56 2.39 33.62
N SER A 179 0.90 1.78 34.60
CA SER A 179 0.23 0.48 34.47
C SER A 179 -0.92 0.53 33.45
N PHE A 180 -1.83 1.50 33.58
CA PHE A 180 -2.91 1.70 32.63
C PHE A 180 -2.42 1.97 31.20
N GLY A 181 -1.34 2.75 31.06
CA GLY A 181 -0.70 2.99 29.76
C GLY A 181 -0.12 1.72 29.12
N LYS A 182 0.41 0.76 29.92
CA LYS A 182 0.88 -0.55 29.46
C LYS A 182 -0.28 -1.48 29.06
N MET A 183 -1.43 -1.35 29.70
CA MET A 183 -2.65 -2.10 29.42
C MET A 183 -3.45 -1.56 28.23
N GLY A 184 -3.06 -0.42 27.65
CA GLY A 184 -3.79 0.24 26.56
C GLY A 184 -4.99 1.08 27.02
N SER A 185 -5.21 1.22 28.35
CA SER A 185 -6.35 1.95 28.92
C SER A 185 -5.98 3.42 29.18
N HIS A 186 -5.80 4.18 28.09
CA HIS A 186 -5.38 5.60 28.18
C HIS A 186 -6.43 6.52 28.83
N ASP A 187 -7.72 6.20 28.67
CA ASP A 187 -8.81 6.95 29.31
C ASP A 187 -8.76 6.85 30.85
N LEU A 188 -8.51 5.62 31.36
CA LEU A 188 -8.33 5.42 32.79
C LEU A 188 -7.10 6.13 33.33
N ALA A 189 -5.99 6.08 32.55
CA ALA A 189 -4.78 6.81 32.90
C ALA A 189 -5.05 8.32 32.97
N ARG A 190 -5.83 8.88 32.07
CA ARG A 190 -6.23 10.28 32.02
C ARG A 190 -7.12 10.64 33.21
N ASN A 191 -8.17 9.86 33.47
CA ASN A 191 -9.11 10.10 34.55
C ASN A 191 -8.43 10.11 35.93
N VAL A 192 -7.54 9.13 36.16
CA VAL A 192 -6.77 9.04 37.40
C VAL A 192 -5.78 10.20 37.53
N PHE A 193 -5.17 10.63 36.44
CA PHE A 193 -4.29 11.79 36.40
C PHE A 193 -5.06 13.09 36.75
N ASP A 194 -6.19 13.35 36.11
CA ASP A 194 -6.99 14.55 36.30
C ASP A 194 -7.51 14.63 37.76
N LYS A 195 -7.91 13.49 38.33
CA LYS A 195 -8.25 13.38 39.75
C LYS A 195 -7.04 13.71 40.64
N GLY A 196 -5.89 13.16 40.36
CA GLY A 196 -4.66 13.47 41.08
C GLY A 196 -4.24 14.93 41.00
N LEU A 197 -4.55 15.56 39.86
CA LEU A 197 -4.28 16.98 39.63
C LEU A 197 -5.23 17.88 40.44
N SER A 198 -6.52 17.54 40.48
CA SER A 198 -7.54 18.26 41.32
C SER A 198 -7.25 18.12 42.80
N ASP A 199 -6.79 16.96 43.24
CA ASP A 199 -6.47 16.66 44.64
C ASP A 199 -5.08 17.15 45.07
N GLY A 200 -4.32 17.77 44.17
CA GLY A 200 -3.05 18.46 44.43
C GLY A 200 -1.78 17.59 44.48
N TYR A 201 -1.89 16.26 44.34
CA TYR A 201 -0.72 15.37 44.32
C TYR A 201 -0.26 14.96 42.90
N GLY A 202 -1.00 15.35 41.84
CA GLY A 202 -0.68 15.04 40.43
C GLY A 202 0.21 16.05 39.73
N ASN A 203 0.46 17.24 40.33
CA ASN A 203 1.27 18.28 39.68
C ASN A 203 2.78 18.01 39.82
N THR A 204 3.25 16.90 39.23
CA THR A 204 4.64 16.49 39.31
C THR A 204 5.16 16.10 37.92
N VAL A 205 6.46 16.36 37.64
CA VAL A 205 7.13 15.96 36.41
C VAL A 205 6.94 14.47 36.11
N TYR A 206 6.94 13.64 37.16
CA TYR A 206 6.80 12.18 37.02
C TYR A 206 5.39 11.78 36.57
N ALA A 207 4.32 12.38 37.13
CA ALA A 207 2.96 12.08 36.73
C ALA A 207 2.68 12.51 35.28
N PHE A 208 3.13 13.70 34.88
CA PHE A 208 3.04 14.19 33.51
C PHE A 208 3.81 13.27 32.54
N SER A 209 5.07 12.93 32.85
CA SER A 209 5.89 12.04 32.01
C SER A 209 5.29 10.64 31.88
N ALA A 210 4.65 10.13 32.94
CA ALA A 210 3.97 8.84 32.90
C ALA A 210 2.73 8.89 31.99
N LEU A 211 1.95 9.98 32.02
CA LEU A 211 0.79 10.15 31.14
C LEU A 211 1.20 10.33 29.69
N ILE A 212 2.22 11.16 29.41
CA ILE A 212 2.79 11.30 28.07
C ILE A 212 3.28 9.95 27.57
N SER A 213 3.97 9.15 28.41
CA SER A 213 4.43 7.80 28.03
C SER A 213 3.27 6.83 27.82
N ALA A 214 2.14 6.98 28.52
CA ALA A 214 0.93 6.19 28.31
C ALA A 214 0.33 6.50 26.93
N TYR A 215 0.19 7.77 26.57
CA TYR A 215 -0.24 8.19 25.23
C TYR A 215 0.73 7.75 24.13
N ALA A 216 2.04 7.85 24.34
CA ALA A 216 3.07 7.39 23.40
C ALA A 216 2.96 5.90 23.08
N ARG A 217 2.65 5.05 24.07
CA ARG A 217 2.44 3.61 23.83
C ARG A 217 1.24 3.32 22.97
N ASN A 218 0.20 4.15 23.05
CA ASN A 218 -1.06 4.00 22.32
C ASN A 218 -1.11 4.80 21.00
N GLY A 219 0.00 5.45 20.61
CA GLY A 219 0.08 6.21 19.36
C GLY A 219 -0.71 7.53 19.36
N MET A 220 -1.14 8.01 20.54
CA MET A 220 -1.93 9.24 20.69
C MET A 220 -1.01 10.45 20.82
N SER A 221 -0.52 10.91 19.69
CA SER A 221 0.49 11.98 19.63
C SER A 221 -0.06 13.36 19.96
N SER A 222 -1.28 13.66 19.54
CA SER A 222 -1.95 14.95 19.78
C SER A 222 -2.15 15.19 21.27
N GLU A 223 -2.64 14.18 21.98
CA GLU A 223 -2.89 14.22 23.42
C GLU A 223 -1.57 14.29 24.19
N ALA A 224 -0.54 13.57 23.73
CA ALA A 224 0.79 13.62 24.32
C ALA A 224 1.39 15.02 24.23
N LEU A 225 1.29 15.68 23.07
CA LEU A 225 1.74 17.06 22.86
C LEU A 225 0.99 18.05 23.74
N VAL A 226 -0.34 17.95 23.82
CA VAL A 226 -1.18 18.82 24.67
C VAL A 226 -0.76 18.70 26.14
N VAL A 227 -0.54 17.48 26.62
CA VAL A 227 -0.10 17.24 28.02
C VAL A 227 1.30 17.77 28.26
N PHE A 228 2.20 17.66 27.26
CA PHE A 228 3.56 18.18 27.33
C PHE A 228 3.57 19.72 27.41
N GLU A 229 2.77 20.40 26.57
CA GLU A 229 2.60 21.86 26.62
C GLU A 229 1.93 22.32 27.92
N THR A 230 0.92 21.57 28.40
CA THR A 230 0.29 21.84 29.71
C THR A 230 1.30 21.75 30.86
N MET A 231 2.21 20.77 30.81
CA MET A 231 3.31 20.62 31.77
C MET A 231 4.20 21.86 31.81
N LYS A 232 4.62 22.38 30.64
CA LYS A 232 5.42 23.61 30.53
C LYS A 232 4.64 24.84 31.02
N GLY A 233 3.36 24.99 30.64
CA GLY A 233 2.49 26.08 31.05
C GLY A 233 2.25 26.15 32.56
N ARG A 234 2.39 25.02 33.27
CA ARG A 234 2.35 24.95 34.75
C ARG A 234 3.68 25.22 35.43
N GLY A 235 4.73 25.61 34.67
CA GLY A 235 6.04 25.91 35.19
C GLY A 235 6.89 24.68 35.57
N LEU A 236 6.43 23.47 35.21
CA LEU A 236 7.21 22.25 35.43
C LEU A 236 8.28 22.14 34.33
N ARG A 237 9.53 21.94 34.71
CA ARG A 237 10.62 21.75 33.74
C ARG A 237 10.64 20.31 33.25
N PRO A 238 10.39 20.05 31.92
CA PRO A 238 10.51 18.71 31.36
C PRO A 238 11.93 18.15 31.56
N ASN A 239 12.02 16.84 31.77
CA ASN A 239 13.28 16.10 31.85
C ASN A 239 13.48 15.20 30.62
N ASN A 240 14.62 14.47 30.54
CA ASN A 240 14.88 13.54 29.44
C ASN A 240 13.76 12.54 29.22
N VAL A 241 13.10 12.06 30.30
CA VAL A 241 11.98 11.10 30.17
C VAL A 241 10.77 11.74 29.51
N SER A 242 10.46 13.01 29.84
CA SER A 242 9.34 13.75 29.23
C SER A 242 9.59 13.99 27.74
N TYR A 243 10.80 14.46 27.36
CA TYR A 243 11.15 14.68 25.95
C TYR A 243 11.18 13.36 25.18
N ASN A 244 11.82 12.32 25.72
CA ASN A 244 11.85 11.01 25.07
C ASN A 244 10.44 10.44 24.84
N ALA A 245 9.52 10.64 25.79
CA ALA A 245 8.16 10.15 25.70
C ALA A 245 7.34 10.93 24.64
N VAL A 246 7.47 12.25 24.57
CA VAL A 246 6.74 13.04 23.55
C VAL A 246 7.31 12.84 22.14
N ILE A 247 8.62 12.72 22.00
CA ILE A 247 9.28 12.39 20.72
C ILE A 247 8.83 10.99 20.24
N ASP A 248 8.78 10.00 21.14
CA ASP A 248 8.30 8.64 20.82
C ASP A 248 6.80 8.66 20.42
N ALA A 249 5.98 9.50 21.10
CA ALA A 249 4.58 9.70 20.78
C ALA A 249 4.39 10.27 19.35
N CYS A 250 5.13 11.32 19.01
CA CYS A 250 5.10 11.92 17.68
C CYS A 250 5.51 10.91 16.60
N GLY A 251 6.59 10.15 16.84
CA GLY A 251 7.06 9.14 15.93
C GLY A 251 6.03 8.01 15.69
N LYS A 252 5.32 7.56 16.72
CA LYS A 252 4.30 6.49 16.62
C LYS A 252 2.96 6.96 16.07
N GLY A 253 2.55 8.19 16.40
CA GLY A 253 1.28 8.77 15.99
C GLY A 253 1.26 9.37 14.58
N GLY A 254 2.35 9.22 13.80
CA GLY A 254 2.41 9.69 12.41
C GLY A 254 2.43 11.22 12.27
N VAL A 255 2.84 11.94 13.32
CA VAL A 255 3.05 13.39 13.25
C VAL A 255 4.29 13.70 12.43
N ASP A 256 4.26 14.84 11.73
CA ASP A 256 5.39 15.31 10.92
C ASP A 256 6.71 15.24 11.71
N PRO A 257 7.73 14.54 11.20
CA PRO A 257 9.04 14.42 11.87
C PRO A 257 9.72 15.76 12.17
N ILE A 258 9.33 16.84 11.50
CA ILE A 258 9.81 18.21 11.75
C ILE A 258 9.48 18.61 13.20
N ILE A 259 8.31 18.23 13.74
CA ILE A 259 7.92 18.51 15.12
C ILE A 259 8.83 17.76 16.10
N SER A 260 9.12 16.48 15.80
CA SER A 260 10.06 15.69 16.61
C SER A 260 11.46 16.31 16.64
N MET A 261 11.93 16.86 15.51
CA MET A 261 13.20 17.59 15.43
C MET A 261 13.18 18.93 16.16
N ALA A 262 12.03 19.63 16.16
CA ALA A 262 11.87 20.85 16.95
C ALA A 262 11.97 20.56 18.45
N LEU A 263 11.31 19.50 18.94
CA LEU A 263 11.41 19.04 20.32
C LEU A 263 12.82 18.60 20.70
N PHE A 264 13.53 17.94 19.78
CA PHE A 264 14.94 17.58 19.99
C PHE A 264 15.85 18.82 20.12
N ARG A 265 15.66 19.83 19.26
CA ARG A 265 16.40 21.11 19.37
C ARG A 265 16.03 21.86 20.64
N GLU A 266 14.76 21.86 21.04
CA GLU A 266 14.31 22.45 22.31
C GLU A 266 14.99 21.76 23.50
N MET A 267 15.06 20.43 23.51
CA MET A 267 15.77 19.64 24.52
C MET A 267 17.23 20.06 24.68
N LEU A 268 17.95 20.21 23.55
CA LEU A 268 19.31 20.69 23.51
C LEU A 268 19.43 22.14 24.02
N GLY A 269 18.49 23.01 23.62
CA GLY A 269 18.44 24.42 24.03
C GLY A 269 18.26 24.61 25.54
N VAL A 270 17.57 23.68 26.22
CA VAL A 270 17.40 23.67 27.67
C VAL A 270 18.63 23.06 28.38
N GLY A 271 19.61 22.57 27.62
CA GLY A 271 20.84 21.98 28.17
C GLY A 271 20.71 20.52 28.59
N LEU A 272 19.65 19.82 28.13
CA LEU A 272 19.48 18.40 28.36
C LEU A 272 20.23 17.62 27.27
N LEU A 273 21.07 16.69 27.70
CA LEU A 273 21.83 15.83 26.78
C LEU A 273 20.92 14.67 26.31
N PRO A 274 20.80 14.49 24.97
CA PRO A 274 20.10 13.34 24.42
C PRO A 274 20.77 12.03 24.86
N ASP A 275 19.96 11.01 25.04
CA ASP A 275 20.44 9.66 25.31
C ASP A 275 20.17 8.75 24.09
N ARG A 276 20.61 7.49 24.16
CA ARG A 276 20.38 6.51 23.09
C ARG A 276 18.88 6.35 22.77
N LYS A 277 18.02 6.46 23.77
CA LYS A 277 16.57 6.35 23.58
C LYS A 277 16.02 7.52 22.77
N THR A 278 16.51 8.74 23.00
CA THR A 278 16.16 9.94 22.21
C THR A 278 16.45 9.70 20.73
N PHE A 279 17.69 9.29 20.39
CA PHE A 279 18.10 9.04 19.02
C PHE A 279 17.28 7.89 18.38
N ASN A 280 17.10 6.80 19.12
CA ASN A 280 16.32 5.65 18.63
C ASN A 280 14.86 6.01 18.34
N SER A 281 14.21 6.84 19.16
CA SER A 281 12.85 7.31 18.94
C SER A 281 12.75 8.22 17.70
N LEU A 282 13.73 9.11 17.50
CA LEU A 282 13.81 9.97 16.31
C LEU A 282 14.06 9.13 15.04
N LEU A 283 15.05 8.23 15.07
CA LEU A 283 15.34 7.33 13.95
C LEU A 283 14.13 6.50 13.55
N ALA A 284 13.39 5.95 14.54
CA ALA A 284 12.16 5.20 14.27
C ALA A 284 11.06 6.08 13.67
N GLY A 285 10.96 7.35 14.04
CA GLY A 285 10.06 8.31 13.43
C GLY A 285 10.39 8.56 11.96
N PHE A 286 11.65 8.87 11.64
CA PHE A 286 12.10 9.10 10.27
C PHE A 286 12.05 7.84 9.40
N SER A 287 12.34 6.66 9.97
CA SER A 287 12.18 5.38 9.28
C SER A 287 10.72 5.13 8.82
N ARG A 288 9.72 5.51 9.63
CA ARG A 288 8.30 5.34 9.23
C ARG A 288 7.89 6.20 8.06
N VAL A 289 8.46 7.41 7.97
CA VAL A 289 8.13 8.37 6.89
C VAL A 289 9.02 8.20 5.66
N GLY A 290 10.12 7.45 5.77
CA GLY A 290 11.03 7.21 4.66
C GLY A 290 12.00 8.38 4.39
N HIS A 291 12.30 9.22 5.38
CA HIS A 291 13.27 10.31 5.24
C HIS A 291 14.69 9.84 5.57
N LEU A 292 15.38 9.28 4.58
CA LEU A 292 16.73 8.70 4.75
C LEU A 292 17.79 9.72 5.15
N ASP A 293 17.79 10.90 4.53
CA ASP A 293 18.83 11.93 4.78
C ASP A 293 18.83 12.38 6.25
N ASN A 294 17.64 12.59 6.82
CA ASN A 294 17.47 12.94 8.22
C ASN A 294 17.85 11.78 9.15
N ALA A 295 17.50 10.55 8.79
CA ALA A 295 17.88 9.36 9.57
C ALA A 295 19.39 9.17 9.57
N ARG A 296 20.06 9.40 8.43
CA ARG A 296 21.52 9.34 8.32
C ARG A 296 22.18 10.42 9.16
N MET A 297 21.72 11.67 9.03
CA MET A 297 22.23 12.80 9.84
C MET A 297 22.14 12.50 11.34
N LEU A 298 21.01 11.96 11.81
CA LEU A 298 20.84 11.61 13.23
C LEU A 298 21.72 10.44 13.66
N PHE A 299 21.93 9.47 12.79
CA PHE A 299 22.81 8.34 13.07
C PHE A 299 24.28 8.81 13.20
N ASP A 300 24.73 9.70 12.31
CA ASP A 300 26.05 10.30 12.35
C ASP A 300 26.21 11.22 13.58
N GLU A 301 25.17 12.03 13.92
CA GLU A 301 25.16 12.89 15.12
C GLU A 301 25.25 12.08 16.42
N MET A 302 24.56 10.91 16.47
CA MET A 302 24.67 10.00 17.62
C MET A 302 26.12 9.53 17.84
N ILE A 303 26.78 9.13 16.75
CA ILE A 303 28.20 8.71 16.80
C ILE A 303 29.10 9.86 17.20
N PHE A 304 28.89 11.05 16.61
CA PHE A 304 29.67 12.25 16.92
C PHE A 304 29.52 12.68 18.39
N SER A 305 28.33 12.53 18.95
CA SER A 305 28.01 12.78 20.37
C SER A 305 28.63 11.74 21.32
N GLY A 306 29.39 10.77 20.81
CA GLY A 306 30.01 9.70 21.61
C GLY A 306 29.02 8.67 22.14
N ILE A 307 27.80 8.63 21.63
CA ILE A 307 26.78 7.65 22.03
C ILE A 307 26.85 6.47 21.05
N GLY A 308 27.44 5.36 21.50
CA GLY A 308 27.61 4.17 20.66
C GLY A 308 26.24 3.60 20.25
N PRO A 309 25.98 3.40 18.91
CA PRO A 309 24.79 2.69 18.43
C PRO A 309 24.73 1.25 18.97
N ASP A 310 23.54 0.79 19.34
CA ASP A 310 23.31 -0.61 19.71
C ASP A 310 22.61 -1.36 18.56
N ILE A 311 22.36 -2.65 18.74
CA ILE A 311 21.70 -3.49 17.75
C ILE A 311 20.33 -2.92 17.33
N TYR A 312 19.58 -2.32 18.24
CA TYR A 312 18.28 -1.69 17.95
C TYR A 312 18.48 -0.46 17.06
N THR A 313 19.47 0.38 17.35
CA THR A 313 19.81 1.57 16.55
C THR A 313 20.15 1.18 15.11
N TYR A 314 21.04 0.16 14.94
CA TYR A 314 21.40 -0.34 13.61
C TYR A 314 20.22 -0.90 12.87
N ASN A 315 19.40 -1.76 13.50
CA ASN A 315 18.22 -2.34 12.86
C ASN A 315 17.20 -1.27 12.44
N THR A 316 17.00 -0.22 13.25
CA THR A 316 16.11 0.89 12.92
C THR A 316 16.65 1.73 11.75
N PHE A 317 17.98 1.96 11.72
CA PHE A 317 18.61 2.67 10.60
C PHE A 317 18.56 1.84 9.31
N ILE A 318 18.85 0.53 9.37
CA ILE A 318 18.75 -0.39 8.24
C ILE A 318 17.29 -0.43 7.70
N ASP A 319 16.28 -0.46 8.59
CA ASP A 319 14.86 -0.39 8.20
C ASP A 319 14.54 0.90 7.43
N ALA A 320 15.11 2.06 7.86
CA ALA A 320 14.97 3.32 7.13
C ALA A 320 15.61 3.26 5.74
N VAL A 321 16.81 2.70 5.64
CA VAL A 321 17.56 2.53 4.39
C VAL A 321 16.81 1.60 3.42
N CYS A 322 16.30 0.47 3.92
CA CYS A 322 15.52 -0.50 3.13
C CYS A 322 14.21 0.10 2.59
N LYS A 323 13.49 0.88 3.41
CA LYS A 323 12.26 1.57 2.99
C LYS A 323 12.48 2.61 1.88
N CYS A 324 13.67 3.20 1.83
CA CYS A 324 14.07 4.12 0.76
C CYS A 324 14.63 3.39 -0.48
N GLY A 325 14.69 2.07 -0.46
CA GLY A 325 15.15 1.25 -1.58
C GLY A 325 16.66 1.19 -1.77
N ASN A 326 17.46 1.78 -0.87
CA ASN A 326 18.93 1.79 -0.98
C ASN A 326 19.53 0.53 -0.35
N MET A 327 19.39 -0.62 -1.04
CA MET A 327 19.82 -1.92 -0.51
C MET A 327 21.33 -2.06 -0.42
N GLU A 328 22.08 -1.36 -1.29
CA GLU A 328 23.54 -1.35 -1.29
C GLU A 328 24.07 -0.78 0.03
N LEU A 329 23.50 0.35 0.49
CA LEU A 329 23.85 0.95 1.79
C LEU A 329 23.41 0.03 2.95
N ALA A 330 22.24 -0.63 2.86
CA ALA A 330 21.78 -1.53 3.90
C ALA A 330 22.75 -2.70 4.12
N VAL A 331 23.21 -3.35 3.04
CA VAL A 331 24.20 -4.43 3.10
C VAL A 331 25.56 -3.93 3.60
N GLN A 332 25.98 -2.74 3.16
CA GLN A 332 27.22 -2.13 3.66
C GLN A 332 27.16 -1.93 5.18
N VAL A 333 26.08 -1.37 5.70
CA VAL A 333 25.90 -1.15 7.15
C VAL A 333 25.93 -2.49 7.91
N VAL A 334 25.26 -3.54 7.39
CA VAL A 334 25.30 -4.87 8.00
C VAL A 334 26.74 -5.42 8.04
N SER A 335 27.54 -5.21 6.98
CA SER A 335 28.92 -5.68 6.92
C SER A 335 29.86 -4.90 7.86
N GLU A 336 29.57 -3.64 8.16
CA GLU A 336 30.33 -2.79 9.06
C GLU A 336 30.03 -3.03 10.56
N MET A 337 28.85 -3.54 10.89
CA MET A 337 28.42 -3.77 12.29
C MET A 337 29.42 -4.57 13.13
N PRO A 338 29.99 -5.71 12.65
CA PRO A 338 30.94 -6.49 13.45
C PRO A 338 32.23 -5.71 13.79
N ALA A 339 32.69 -4.88 12.86
CA ALA A 339 33.87 -4.03 13.09
C ALA A 339 33.65 -3.00 14.21
N LYS A 340 32.38 -2.64 14.46
CA LYS A 340 31.96 -1.75 15.57
C LYS A 340 31.62 -2.52 16.86
N GLY A 341 31.84 -3.83 16.89
CA GLY A 341 31.52 -4.69 18.03
C GLY A 341 30.02 -5.04 18.19
N VAL A 342 29.20 -4.78 17.18
CA VAL A 342 27.76 -5.11 17.18
C VAL A 342 27.52 -6.20 16.13
N HIS A 343 27.13 -7.39 16.57
CA HIS A 343 26.91 -8.52 15.65
C HIS A 343 25.49 -8.51 15.10
N PRO A 344 25.29 -8.62 13.77
CA PRO A 344 23.98 -8.79 13.17
C PRO A 344 23.24 -9.99 13.76
N ASN A 345 21.96 -9.80 14.04
CA ASN A 345 21.08 -10.85 14.56
C ASN A 345 19.96 -11.20 13.57
N VAL A 346 19.05 -12.12 13.96
CA VAL A 346 17.90 -12.52 13.12
C VAL A 346 17.08 -11.31 12.64
N VAL A 347 16.88 -10.30 13.49
CA VAL A 347 16.10 -9.09 13.13
C VAL A 347 16.84 -8.26 12.07
N THR A 348 18.19 -8.18 12.15
CA THR A 348 19.01 -7.47 11.16
C THR A 348 18.82 -8.11 9.77
N TYR A 349 19.02 -9.42 9.68
CA TYR A 349 18.89 -10.15 8.41
C TYR A 349 17.46 -10.12 7.88
N SER A 350 16.45 -10.39 8.73
CA SER A 350 15.04 -10.37 8.30
C SER A 350 14.61 -8.99 7.78
N THR A 351 15.12 -7.90 8.36
CA THR A 351 14.84 -6.54 7.86
C THR A 351 15.37 -6.33 6.44
N VAL A 352 16.59 -6.77 6.15
CA VAL A 352 17.18 -6.62 4.81
C VAL A 352 16.51 -7.56 3.80
N ILE A 353 16.23 -8.81 4.20
CA ILE A 353 15.50 -9.80 3.36
C ILE A 353 14.11 -9.26 3.01
N ASP A 354 13.38 -8.68 3.96
CA ASP A 354 12.08 -8.04 3.73
C ASP A 354 12.21 -6.83 2.78
N GLY A 355 13.27 -6.03 2.94
CA GLY A 355 13.59 -4.92 2.04
C GLY A 355 13.77 -5.39 0.59
N TYR A 356 14.61 -6.39 0.34
CA TYR A 356 14.79 -7.01 -0.97
C TYR A 356 13.48 -7.59 -1.52
N SER A 357 12.69 -8.27 -0.67
CA SER A 357 11.39 -8.85 -1.05
C SER A 357 10.37 -7.79 -1.49
N LYS A 358 10.35 -6.62 -0.85
CA LYS A 358 9.47 -5.49 -1.23
C LYS A 358 9.86 -4.85 -2.55
N LEU A 359 11.15 -4.83 -2.87
CA LEU A 359 11.67 -4.33 -4.14
C LEU A 359 11.63 -5.35 -5.28
N GLY A 360 11.16 -6.57 -5.01
CA GLY A 360 11.10 -7.64 -6.01
C GLY A 360 12.45 -8.30 -6.32
N ARG A 361 13.51 -7.97 -5.57
CA ARG A 361 14.86 -8.53 -5.72
C ARG A 361 14.96 -9.86 -4.93
N PHE A 362 14.26 -10.88 -5.43
CA PHE A 362 14.05 -12.12 -4.68
C PHE A 362 15.30 -13.00 -4.59
N ASP A 363 16.15 -12.98 -5.61
CA ASP A 363 17.37 -13.80 -5.63
C ASP A 363 18.38 -13.29 -4.59
N GLU A 364 18.52 -11.98 -4.46
CA GLU A 364 19.38 -11.37 -3.43
C GLU A 364 18.82 -11.61 -2.01
N ALA A 365 17.50 -11.60 -1.85
CA ALA A 365 16.86 -11.94 -0.58
C ALA A 365 17.15 -13.38 -0.18
N LEU A 366 17.09 -14.33 -1.13
CA LEU A 366 17.39 -15.73 -0.90
C LEU A 366 18.88 -15.98 -0.64
N ASN A 367 19.79 -15.29 -1.34
CA ASN A 367 21.22 -15.37 -1.09
C ASN A 367 21.56 -14.93 0.35
N LEU A 368 20.93 -13.84 0.81
CA LEU A 368 21.13 -13.34 2.16
C LEU A 368 20.55 -14.30 3.23
N TYR A 369 19.44 -14.96 2.90
CA TYR A 369 18.89 -16.03 3.74
C TYR A 369 19.87 -17.22 3.88
N GLU A 370 20.47 -17.69 2.78
CA GLU A 370 21.46 -18.76 2.82
C GLU A 370 22.71 -18.35 3.60
N GLU A 371 23.13 -17.08 3.50
CA GLU A 371 24.22 -16.54 4.33
C GLU A 371 23.87 -16.57 5.81
N MET A 372 22.65 -16.14 6.18
CA MET A 372 22.14 -16.19 7.56
C MET A 372 22.15 -17.62 8.10
N ARG A 373 21.70 -18.57 7.29
CA ARG A 373 21.68 -20.01 7.63
C ARG A 373 23.09 -20.57 7.79
N SER A 374 24.02 -20.22 6.91
CA SER A 374 25.43 -20.65 6.97
C SER A 374 26.16 -20.16 8.23
N ARG A 375 25.73 -19.03 8.75
CA ARG A 375 26.22 -18.46 10.03
C ARG A 375 25.60 -19.09 11.28
N GLY A 376 24.71 -20.07 11.12
CA GLY A 376 24.02 -20.74 12.23
C GLY A 376 23.02 -19.88 12.99
N ILE A 377 22.52 -18.80 12.38
CA ILE A 377 21.52 -17.92 13.00
C ILE A 377 20.16 -18.61 12.84
N GLN A 378 19.51 -18.91 13.96
CA GLN A 378 18.18 -19.53 13.95
C GLN A 378 17.14 -18.56 13.43
N LEU A 379 16.27 -19.07 12.55
CA LEU A 379 15.16 -18.31 11.97
C LEU A 379 14.05 -18.12 13.00
N ASP A 380 13.47 -16.94 12.99
CA ASP A 380 12.24 -16.66 13.71
C ASP A 380 11.01 -16.79 12.79
N ARG A 381 9.80 -16.72 13.38
CA ARG A 381 8.55 -16.80 12.62
C ARG A 381 8.43 -15.71 11.53
N VAL A 382 8.95 -14.50 11.80
CA VAL A 382 8.90 -13.37 10.85
C VAL A 382 9.73 -13.68 9.61
N CYS A 383 10.93 -14.23 9.81
CA CYS A 383 11.81 -14.64 8.72
C CYS A 383 11.17 -15.74 7.85
N TYR A 384 10.57 -16.75 8.49
CA TYR A 384 9.83 -17.79 7.76
C TYR A 384 8.65 -17.23 6.96
N ASN A 385 7.87 -16.30 7.53
CA ASN A 385 6.76 -15.65 6.84
C ASN A 385 7.23 -14.84 5.62
N THR A 386 8.39 -14.18 5.73
CA THR A 386 8.99 -13.44 4.60
C THR A 386 9.45 -14.39 3.51
N LEU A 387 10.10 -15.52 3.86
CA LEU A 387 10.50 -16.56 2.90
C LEU A 387 9.30 -17.15 2.17
N LEU A 388 8.25 -17.52 2.90
CA LEU A 388 7.01 -18.03 2.31
C LEU A 388 6.43 -17.01 1.33
N SER A 389 6.42 -15.72 1.68
CA SER A 389 5.97 -14.65 0.78
C SER A 389 6.83 -14.56 -0.48
N ILE A 390 8.16 -14.70 -0.38
CA ILE A 390 9.08 -14.72 -1.52
C ILE A 390 8.79 -15.93 -2.41
N TYR A 391 8.72 -17.13 -1.86
CA TYR A 391 8.47 -18.35 -2.63
C TYR A 391 7.09 -18.35 -3.31
N VAL A 392 6.07 -17.77 -2.64
CA VAL A 392 4.75 -17.54 -3.22
C VAL A 392 4.84 -16.62 -4.44
N LYS A 393 5.55 -15.48 -4.31
CA LYS A 393 5.69 -14.49 -5.40
C LYS A 393 6.52 -15.02 -6.57
N THR A 394 7.52 -15.86 -6.30
CA THR A 394 8.39 -16.49 -7.32
C THR A 394 7.84 -17.77 -7.91
N GLY A 395 6.72 -18.27 -7.38
CA GLY A 395 6.10 -19.52 -7.87
C GLY A 395 6.86 -20.79 -7.50
N LYS A 396 7.78 -20.75 -6.53
CA LYS A 396 8.59 -21.89 -6.07
C LYS A 396 7.86 -22.70 -4.99
N TYR A 397 6.82 -23.44 -5.38
CA TYR A 397 5.89 -24.08 -4.41
C TYR A 397 6.44 -25.30 -3.70
N GLU A 398 7.41 -25.99 -4.31
CA GLU A 398 8.12 -27.10 -3.65
C GLU A 398 8.89 -26.61 -2.42
N GLU A 399 9.47 -25.42 -2.52
CA GLU A 399 10.19 -24.78 -1.42
C GLU A 399 9.25 -24.35 -0.29
N ILE A 400 8.01 -23.94 -0.61
CA ILE A 400 6.98 -23.63 0.41
C ILE A 400 6.72 -24.84 1.32
N ALA A 401 6.56 -26.04 0.73
CA ALA A 401 6.33 -27.26 1.50
C ALA A 401 7.53 -27.58 2.40
N LYS A 402 8.77 -27.40 1.90
CA LYS A 402 9.98 -27.61 2.69
C LYS A 402 10.07 -26.65 3.88
N VAL A 403 9.79 -25.37 3.63
CA VAL A 403 9.79 -24.32 4.68
C VAL A 403 8.71 -24.61 5.73
N CYS A 404 7.51 -25.02 5.33
CA CYS A 404 6.46 -25.40 6.27
C CYS A 404 6.87 -26.60 7.15
N ASN A 405 7.49 -27.62 6.56
CA ASN A 405 8.00 -28.76 7.31
C ASN A 405 9.14 -28.35 8.25
N GLU A 406 10.05 -27.48 7.80
CA GLU A 406 11.12 -26.96 8.65
C GLU A 406 10.57 -26.19 9.87
N MET A 407 9.55 -25.35 9.68
CA MET A 407 8.85 -24.66 10.78
C MET A 407 8.29 -25.66 11.80
N GLU A 408 7.67 -26.74 11.34
CA GLU A 408 7.10 -27.78 12.21
C GLU A 408 8.17 -28.55 12.98
N VAL A 409 9.28 -28.90 12.32
CA VAL A 409 10.43 -29.56 12.96
C VAL A 409 11.07 -28.68 14.04
N MET A 410 11.14 -27.37 13.77
CA MET A 410 11.69 -26.39 14.72
C MET A 410 10.70 -26.00 15.81
N GLY A 411 9.48 -26.55 15.81
CA GLY A 411 8.43 -26.24 16.78
C GLY A 411 7.85 -24.83 16.65
N ILE A 412 7.99 -24.19 15.49
CA ILE A 412 7.46 -22.85 15.22
C ILE A 412 6.04 -23.00 14.65
N GLU A 413 5.05 -22.66 15.44
CA GLU A 413 3.65 -22.73 15.03
C GLU A 413 3.31 -21.69 13.97
N LYS A 414 2.52 -22.08 12.97
CA LYS A 414 1.95 -21.20 11.94
C LYS A 414 0.96 -20.23 12.61
N ASP A 415 1.16 -18.94 12.37
CA ASP A 415 0.25 -17.91 12.84
C ASP A 415 -0.70 -17.43 11.73
N THR A 416 -1.60 -16.50 12.04
CA THR A 416 -2.54 -15.93 11.08
C THR A 416 -1.82 -15.32 9.86
N VAL A 417 -0.61 -14.74 10.03
CA VAL A 417 0.17 -14.16 8.92
C VAL A 417 0.71 -15.25 8.00
N THR A 418 1.20 -16.36 8.58
CA THR A 418 1.64 -17.55 7.82
C THR A 418 0.51 -18.09 6.95
N TYR A 419 -0.68 -18.33 7.56
CA TYR A 419 -1.84 -18.84 6.82
C TYR A 419 -2.28 -17.86 5.71
N ASN A 420 -2.35 -16.55 5.99
CA ASN A 420 -2.72 -15.56 4.98
C ASN A 420 -1.75 -15.54 3.80
N SER A 421 -0.45 -15.67 4.05
CA SER A 421 0.56 -15.74 3.00
C SER A 421 0.38 -16.97 2.12
N LEU A 422 0.15 -18.13 2.73
CA LEU A 422 -0.09 -19.40 2.01
C LEU A 422 -1.41 -19.35 1.22
N ILE A 423 -2.51 -18.91 1.84
CA ILE A 423 -3.82 -18.77 1.21
C ILE A 423 -3.74 -17.84 -0.01
N ASN A 424 -3.12 -16.65 0.14
CA ASN A 424 -2.91 -15.72 -0.96
C ASN A 424 -2.07 -16.32 -2.10
N GLY A 425 -1.03 -17.08 -1.74
CA GLY A 425 -0.15 -17.70 -2.71
C GLY A 425 -0.82 -18.80 -3.51
N TYR A 426 -1.39 -19.78 -2.85
CA TYR A 426 -2.07 -20.89 -3.52
C TYR A 426 -3.34 -20.43 -4.24
N GLY A 427 -4.05 -19.44 -3.68
CA GLY A 427 -5.24 -18.87 -4.31
C GLY A 427 -4.94 -18.17 -5.63
N LYS A 428 -3.86 -17.38 -5.71
CA LYS A 428 -3.41 -16.76 -6.96
C LYS A 428 -3.04 -17.76 -8.07
N GLN A 429 -2.76 -19.02 -7.69
CA GLN A 429 -2.50 -20.10 -8.65
C GLN A 429 -3.73 -20.91 -9.03
N GLY A 430 -4.87 -20.60 -8.44
CA GLY A 430 -6.09 -21.37 -8.63
C GLY A 430 -6.10 -22.74 -7.93
N LYS A 431 -5.21 -22.95 -6.95
CA LYS A 431 -5.17 -24.22 -6.15
C LYS A 431 -6.14 -24.14 -4.98
N PHE A 432 -7.43 -24.03 -5.26
CA PHE A 432 -8.49 -23.81 -4.25
C PHE A 432 -8.65 -24.98 -3.29
N ASP A 433 -8.33 -26.22 -3.72
CA ASP A 433 -8.31 -27.40 -2.83
C ASP A 433 -7.32 -27.26 -1.69
N VAL A 434 -6.15 -26.64 -1.99
CA VAL A 434 -5.13 -26.36 -0.97
C VAL A 434 -5.60 -25.23 -0.06
N VAL A 435 -6.22 -24.19 -0.63
CA VAL A 435 -6.79 -23.07 0.15
C VAL A 435 -7.83 -23.57 1.13
N SER A 436 -8.76 -24.43 0.70
CA SER A 436 -9.79 -25.01 1.57
C SER A 436 -9.19 -25.85 2.70
N ARG A 437 -8.15 -26.65 2.40
CA ARG A 437 -7.41 -27.41 3.43
C ARG A 437 -6.69 -26.51 4.43
N LEU A 438 -6.08 -25.40 3.98
CA LEU A 438 -5.42 -24.45 4.87
C LEU A 438 -6.41 -23.73 5.81
N ILE A 439 -7.60 -23.41 5.33
CA ILE A 439 -8.67 -22.83 6.16
C ILE A 439 -9.10 -23.84 7.21
N GLN A 440 -9.27 -25.11 6.82
CA GLN A 440 -9.65 -26.16 7.73
C GLN A 440 -8.56 -26.41 8.80
N GLU A 441 -7.28 -26.49 8.38
CA GLU A 441 -6.14 -26.61 9.31
C GLU A 441 -6.08 -25.43 10.29
N MET A 442 -6.31 -24.22 9.82
CA MET A 442 -6.34 -22.99 10.63
C MET A 442 -7.41 -23.08 11.73
N ARG A 443 -8.60 -23.62 11.39
CA ARG A 443 -9.70 -23.85 12.37
C ARG A 443 -9.35 -24.94 13.36
N GLU A 444 -8.81 -26.07 12.91
CA GLU A 444 -8.42 -27.21 13.76
C GLU A 444 -7.31 -26.82 14.76
N ARG A 445 -6.35 -26.02 14.34
CA ARG A 445 -5.29 -25.48 15.21
C ARG A 445 -5.76 -24.30 16.07
N LYS A 446 -7.06 -23.93 16.00
CA LYS A 446 -7.66 -22.82 16.76
C LYS A 446 -6.94 -21.46 16.51
N VAL A 447 -6.38 -21.26 15.34
CA VAL A 447 -5.83 -19.97 14.91
C VAL A 447 -7.00 -19.15 14.32
N PRO A 448 -7.43 -18.04 14.96
CA PRO A 448 -8.61 -17.31 14.51
C PRO A 448 -8.34 -16.61 13.17
N PRO A 449 -9.23 -16.75 12.17
CA PRO A 449 -9.17 -15.93 10.99
C PRO A 449 -9.29 -14.44 11.34
N SER A 450 -8.51 -13.61 10.67
CA SER A 450 -8.55 -12.15 10.82
C SER A 450 -9.37 -11.49 9.71
N VAL A 451 -9.67 -10.21 9.83
CA VAL A 451 -10.30 -9.42 8.75
C VAL A 451 -9.51 -9.55 7.45
N LEU A 452 -8.17 -9.52 7.54
CA LEU A 452 -7.29 -9.73 6.39
C LEU A 452 -7.44 -11.13 5.77
N THR A 453 -7.66 -12.17 6.58
CA THR A 453 -7.91 -13.54 6.09
C THR A 453 -9.16 -13.57 5.22
N TYR A 454 -10.27 -13.02 5.73
CA TYR A 454 -11.53 -12.96 4.98
C TYR A 454 -11.42 -12.08 3.73
N SER A 455 -10.79 -10.90 3.81
CA SER A 455 -10.55 -10.04 2.65
C SER A 455 -9.74 -10.74 1.57
N THR A 456 -8.69 -11.50 1.97
CA THR A 456 -7.86 -12.26 1.04
C THR A 456 -8.65 -13.37 0.35
N LEU A 457 -9.47 -14.11 1.10
CA LEU A 457 -10.31 -15.19 0.57
C LEU A 457 -11.37 -14.65 -0.41
N ILE A 458 -12.05 -13.58 -0.04
CA ILE A 458 -13.03 -12.90 -0.91
C ILE A 458 -12.36 -12.45 -2.21
N ASP A 459 -11.19 -11.82 -2.14
CA ASP A 459 -10.44 -11.35 -3.32
C ASP A 459 -10.02 -12.51 -4.24
N ILE A 460 -9.52 -13.61 -3.67
CA ILE A 460 -9.07 -14.80 -4.41
C ILE A 460 -10.25 -15.48 -5.10
N TYR A 461 -11.32 -15.80 -4.36
CA TYR A 461 -12.50 -16.44 -4.92
C TYR A 461 -13.18 -15.56 -5.97
N SER A 462 -13.19 -14.26 -5.76
CA SER A 462 -13.72 -13.28 -6.70
C SER A 462 -12.97 -13.25 -8.01
N LYS A 463 -11.64 -13.20 -7.97
CA LYS A 463 -10.78 -13.23 -9.16
C LYS A 463 -10.87 -14.55 -9.92
N ALA A 464 -11.22 -15.61 -9.23
CA ALA A 464 -11.43 -16.93 -9.82
C ALA A 464 -12.84 -17.13 -10.42
N GLY A 465 -13.77 -16.17 -10.23
CA GLY A 465 -15.14 -16.31 -10.63
C GLY A 465 -16.00 -17.19 -9.69
N MET A 466 -15.46 -17.57 -8.53
CA MET A 466 -16.14 -18.39 -7.50
C MET A 466 -16.93 -17.48 -6.54
N TYR A 467 -17.95 -16.81 -7.07
CA TYR A 467 -18.65 -15.75 -6.32
C TYR A 467 -19.51 -16.27 -5.17
N GLY A 468 -20.00 -17.52 -5.30
CA GLY A 468 -20.72 -18.21 -4.23
C GLY A 468 -19.84 -18.40 -3.00
N ASP A 469 -18.59 -18.84 -3.19
CA ASP A 469 -17.62 -19.02 -2.09
C ASP A 469 -17.20 -17.68 -1.51
N ALA A 470 -17.01 -16.65 -2.33
CA ALA A 470 -16.72 -15.28 -1.86
C ALA A 470 -17.88 -14.75 -0.97
N ALA A 471 -19.14 -14.98 -1.38
CA ALA A 471 -20.31 -14.60 -0.59
C ALA A 471 -20.40 -15.39 0.73
N ASN A 472 -20.11 -16.69 0.71
CA ASN A 472 -20.08 -17.51 1.92
C ASN A 472 -19.01 -17.02 2.92
N MET A 473 -17.82 -16.64 2.43
CA MET A 473 -16.76 -16.05 3.28
C MET A 473 -17.18 -14.72 3.90
N PHE A 474 -17.92 -13.90 3.17
CA PHE A 474 -18.46 -12.65 3.72
C PHE A 474 -19.54 -12.89 4.79
N LEU A 475 -20.40 -13.91 4.61
CA LEU A 475 -21.38 -14.31 5.61
C LEU A 475 -20.72 -14.79 6.89
N GLU A 476 -19.73 -15.69 6.75
CA GLU A 476 -18.93 -16.21 7.88
C GLU A 476 -18.21 -15.06 8.62
N PHE A 477 -17.67 -14.10 7.86
CA PHE A 477 -17.09 -12.90 8.46
C PHE A 477 -18.11 -12.13 9.33
N ARG A 478 -19.33 -11.91 8.84
CA ARG A 478 -20.38 -11.22 9.63
C ARG A 478 -20.75 -11.98 10.91
N GLU A 479 -20.80 -13.31 10.85
CA GLU A 479 -21.09 -14.16 12.02
C GLU A 479 -19.94 -14.17 13.03
N SER A 480 -18.70 -13.93 12.58
CA SER A 480 -17.52 -13.92 13.45
C SER A 480 -17.48 -12.77 14.45
N GLY A 481 -18.31 -11.73 14.29
CA GLY A 481 -18.35 -10.54 15.14
C GLY A 481 -17.10 -9.64 15.02
N LEU A 482 -16.23 -9.88 14.05
CA LEU A 482 -15.05 -9.05 13.80
C LEU A 482 -15.48 -7.67 13.27
N LYS A 483 -14.77 -6.63 13.68
CA LYS A 483 -14.99 -5.28 13.18
C LYS A 483 -14.44 -5.17 11.74
N ALA A 484 -15.35 -4.94 10.80
CA ALA A 484 -15.00 -4.78 9.40
C ALA A 484 -14.13 -3.54 9.14
N ASP A 485 -13.29 -3.64 8.13
CA ASP A 485 -12.50 -2.52 7.61
C ASP A 485 -12.96 -2.10 6.20
N VAL A 486 -12.42 -0.97 5.73
CA VAL A 486 -12.73 -0.42 4.41
C VAL A 486 -12.29 -1.36 3.30
N VAL A 487 -11.19 -2.10 3.49
CA VAL A 487 -10.59 -2.96 2.46
C VAL A 487 -11.51 -4.14 2.13
N LEU A 488 -12.04 -4.81 3.17
CA LEU A 488 -12.96 -5.94 3.02
C LEU A 488 -14.21 -5.55 2.22
N TYR A 489 -14.87 -4.45 2.62
CA TYR A 489 -16.06 -3.98 1.92
C TYR A 489 -15.74 -3.56 0.47
N SER A 490 -14.65 -2.80 0.27
CA SER A 490 -14.26 -2.34 -1.07
C SER A 490 -13.92 -3.49 -2.01
N SER A 491 -13.21 -4.52 -1.53
CA SER A 491 -12.88 -5.70 -2.33
C SER A 491 -14.13 -6.47 -2.74
N PHE A 492 -15.10 -6.58 -1.84
CA PHE A 492 -16.33 -7.29 -2.15
C PHE A 492 -17.29 -6.48 -3.05
N ILE A 493 -17.38 -5.17 -2.85
CA ILE A 493 -18.10 -4.26 -3.74
C ILE A 493 -17.52 -4.32 -5.16
N ASP A 494 -16.18 -4.25 -5.29
CA ASP A 494 -15.50 -4.39 -6.59
C ASP A 494 -15.82 -5.71 -7.28
N THR A 495 -15.90 -6.80 -6.51
CA THR A 495 -16.30 -8.11 -7.00
C THR A 495 -17.71 -8.13 -7.55
N LEU A 496 -18.67 -7.66 -6.77
CA LEU A 496 -20.06 -7.60 -7.18
C LEU A 496 -20.22 -6.72 -8.43
N SER A 497 -19.52 -5.60 -8.46
CA SER A 497 -19.48 -4.64 -9.55
C SER A 497 -18.98 -5.26 -10.86
N LYS A 498 -17.86 -5.96 -10.83
CA LYS A 498 -17.27 -6.63 -12.01
C LYS A 498 -18.15 -7.71 -12.58
N ASN A 499 -19.09 -8.24 -11.80
CA ASN A 499 -20.01 -9.30 -12.21
C ASN A 499 -21.40 -8.79 -12.60
N GLY A 500 -21.57 -7.47 -12.67
CA GLY A 500 -22.84 -6.87 -13.06
C GLY A 500 -23.92 -6.94 -11.98
N LEU A 501 -23.56 -7.30 -10.73
CA LEU A 501 -24.46 -7.36 -9.58
C LEU A 501 -24.51 -5.98 -8.90
N VAL A 502 -24.87 -4.96 -9.66
CA VAL A 502 -24.77 -3.56 -9.26
C VAL A 502 -25.68 -3.23 -8.08
N GLU A 503 -26.88 -3.77 -8.05
CA GLU A 503 -27.85 -3.56 -6.97
C GLU A 503 -27.30 -4.04 -5.61
N PHE A 504 -26.63 -5.22 -5.61
CA PHE A 504 -25.98 -5.73 -4.39
C PHE A 504 -24.76 -4.89 -4.00
N ALA A 505 -24.01 -4.38 -4.97
CA ALA A 505 -22.87 -3.50 -4.70
C ALA A 505 -23.34 -2.18 -4.05
N VAL A 506 -24.42 -1.59 -4.53
CA VAL A 506 -25.04 -0.38 -3.94
C VAL A 506 -25.59 -0.67 -2.54
N TRP A 507 -26.27 -1.82 -2.38
CA TRP A 507 -26.74 -2.23 -1.06
C TRP A 507 -25.59 -2.37 -0.06
N LEU A 508 -24.49 -3.02 -0.46
CA LEU A 508 -23.32 -3.22 0.39
C LEU A 508 -22.61 -1.90 0.72
N LEU A 509 -22.56 -0.95 -0.22
CA LEU A 509 -22.07 0.39 0.00
C LEU A 509 -22.90 1.13 1.07
N ASN A 510 -24.25 1.05 0.96
CA ASN A 510 -25.13 1.65 1.95
C ASN A 510 -25.00 0.98 3.34
N GLU A 511 -24.80 -0.34 3.38
CA GLU A 511 -24.55 -1.07 4.62
C GLU A 511 -23.23 -0.65 5.27
N MET A 512 -22.16 -0.50 4.47
CA MET A 512 -20.85 0.02 4.91
C MET A 512 -21.00 1.38 5.60
N VAL A 513 -21.78 2.29 5.03
CA VAL A 513 -22.05 3.61 5.60
C VAL A 513 -22.86 3.51 6.91
N LYS A 514 -23.89 2.65 6.95
CA LYS A 514 -24.68 2.40 8.16
C LYS A 514 -23.84 1.86 9.32
N MET A 515 -22.85 1.04 9.01
CA MET A 515 -21.91 0.51 10.02
C MET A 515 -20.86 1.54 10.46
N GLY A 516 -20.93 2.78 9.98
CA GLY A 516 -20.00 3.85 10.30
C GLY A 516 -18.63 3.72 9.63
N ILE A 517 -18.49 2.85 8.64
CA ILE A 517 -17.26 2.68 7.87
C ILE A 517 -17.31 3.65 6.70
N LYS A 518 -16.37 4.60 6.64
CA LYS A 518 -16.33 5.60 5.56
C LYS A 518 -15.84 4.97 4.26
N PRO A 519 -16.64 4.96 3.17
CA PRO A 519 -16.18 4.54 1.87
C PRO A 519 -15.03 5.41 1.37
N ASN A 520 -14.13 4.81 0.60
CA ASN A 520 -13.02 5.54 -0.03
C ASN A 520 -13.29 5.74 -1.54
N VAL A 521 -12.38 6.42 -2.23
CA VAL A 521 -12.47 6.68 -3.68
C VAL A 521 -12.60 5.37 -4.47
N VAL A 522 -11.87 4.32 -4.06
CA VAL A 522 -11.89 3.01 -4.76
C VAL A 522 -13.27 2.38 -4.68
N THR A 523 -13.93 2.46 -3.51
CA THR A 523 -15.28 1.92 -3.29
C THR A 523 -16.30 2.59 -4.21
N TYR A 524 -16.31 3.91 -4.28
CA TYR A 524 -17.21 4.67 -5.15
C TYR A 524 -16.93 4.39 -6.63
N ASN A 525 -15.65 4.42 -7.03
CA ASN A 525 -15.25 4.15 -8.41
C ASN A 525 -15.69 2.76 -8.89
N ALA A 526 -15.60 1.75 -8.02
CA ALA A 526 -16.04 0.39 -8.35
C ALA A 526 -17.54 0.33 -8.66
N VAL A 527 -18.37 1.03 -7.88
CA VAL A 527 -19.84 1.05 -8.11
C VAL A 527 -20.20 1.88 -9.34
N ILE A 528 -19.59 3.05 -9.54
CA ILE A 528 -19.83 3.91 -10.71
C ILE A 528 -19.42 3.19 -12.00
N ASP A 529 -18.24 2.54 -12.02
CA ASP A 529 -17.78 1.76 -13.17
C ASP A 529 -18.69 0.57 -13.49
N ALA A 530 -19.30 -0.03 -12.45
CA ALA A 530 -20.26 -1.12 -12.61
C ALA A 530 -21.52 -0.69 -13.37
N PHE A 531 -22.09 0.44 -13.01
CA PHE A 531 -23.22 1.02 -13.77
C PHE A 531 -22.82 1.29 -15.21
N GLY A 532 -21.59 1.77 -15.41
CA GLY A 532 -21.03 1.96 -16.74
C GLY A 532 -20.88 0.65 -17.55
N LYS A 533 -20.74 -0.51 -16.94
CA LYS A 533 -20.48 -1.81 -17.61
C LYS A 533 -21.71 -2.73 -17.72
N SER A 534 -22.79 -2.47 -17.03
CA SER A 534 -23.94 -3.38 -16.91
C SER A 534 -24.66 -3.69 -18.23
N ARG A 535 -24.58 -2.84 -19.24
CA ARG A 535 -25.31 -2.96 -20.51
C ARG A 535 -24.73 -3.83 -21.62
N ILE A 536 -23.46 -4.26 -21.53
CA ILE A 536 -22.84 -5.04 -22.63
C ILE A 536 -23.44 -6.44 -22.76
N SER A 537 -24.22 -6.90 -21.80
CA SER A 537 -24.72 -8.26 -21.73
C SER A 537 -26.13 -8.47 -22.29
N VAL A 538 -26.90 -7.42 -22.64
CA VAL A 538 -28.34 -7.56 -22.96
C VAL A 538 -28.65 -7.43 -24.45
N GLU A 539 -27.82 -6.78 -25.27
CA GLU A 539 -28.22 -6.49 -26.67
C GLU A 539 -27.71 -7.50 -27.73
N ASN A 540 -26.86 -8.49 -27.43
CA ASN A 540 -26.25 -9.32 -28.48
C ASN A 540 -26.44 -10.83 -28.37
N ASP A 541 -27.12 -11.34 -27.36
CA ASP A 541 -27.46 -12.76 -27.30
C ASP A 541 -28.97 -12.88 -26.97
N GLY A 542 -29.78 -13.34 -27.91
CA GLY A 542 -31.15 -13.79 -27.70
C GLY A 542 -31.25 -15.04 -26.80
N VAL A 543 -30.33 -15.13 -25.85
CA VAL A 543 -30.31 -16.11 -24.77
C VAL A 543 -30.84 -15.39 -23.54
N GLN A 544 -32.10 -15.71 -23.20
CA GLN A 544 -32.68 -15.40 -21.90
C GLN A 544 -31.62 -15.70 -20.82
N GLN A 545 -31.20 -14.68 -20.07
CA GLN A 545 -30.36 -14.89 -18.89
C GLN A 545 -31.16 -15.74 -17.90
N ASP A 546 -30.79 -17.00 -17.75
CA ASP A 546 -31.23 -17.88 -16.67
C ASP A 546 -30.71 -17.33 -15.31
N SER A 547 -31.23 -16.15 -14.92
CA SER A 547 -31.02 -15.61 -13.56
C SER A 547 -31.74 -16.48 -12.50
N ASP A 548 -32.69 -17.33 -12.95
CA ASP A 548 -33.42 -18.22 -12.07
C ASP A 548 -32.85 -19.66 -12.03
N ASN A 549 -31.79 -19.95 -12.77
CA ASN A 549 -31.12 -21.25 -12.67
C ASN A 549 -30.23 -21.27 -11.41
N PRO A 550 -30.55 -22.09 -10.38
CA PRO A 550 -29.80 -22.14 -9.12
C PRO A 550 -28.36 -22.66 -9.30
N GLU A 551 -28.01 -23.19 -10.47
CA GLU A 551 -26.67 -23.63 -10.82
C GLU A 551 -25.83 -22.54 -11.53
N SER A 552 -26.46 -21.41 -11.94
CA SER A 552 -25.73 -20.29 -12.52
C SER A 552 -24.97 -19.53 -11.43
N CYS A 553 -23.84 -18.93 -11.80
CA CYS A 553 -23.01 -18.13 -10.88
C CYS A 553 -23.81 -17.00 -10.20
N GLY A 554 -24.71 -16.34 -10.95
CA GLY A 554 -25.63 -15.33 -10.42
C GLY A 554 -26.65 -15.91 -9.45
N GLY A 555 -27.20 -17.09 -9.74
CA GLY A 555 -28.18 -17.77 -8.89
C GLY A 555 -27.64 -18.18 -7.52
N GLN A 556 -26.39 -18.61 -7.45
CA GLN A 556 -25.73 -18.94 -6.17
C GLN A 556 -25.51 -17.71 -5.28
N ILE A 557 -25.13 -16.58 -5.86
CA ILE A 557 -24.96 -15.32 -5.13
C ILE A 557 -26.30 -14.78 -4.66
N VAL A 558 -27.30 -14.77 -5.54
CA VAL A 558 -28.66 -14.34 -5.20
C VAL A 558 -29.23 -15.22 -4.09
N LYS A 559 -28.99 -16.53 -4.10
CA LYS A 559 -29.42 -17.46 -3.04
C LYS A 559 -28.69 -17.19 -1.71
N ALA A 560 -27.40 -16.97 -1.73
CA ALA A 560 -26.62 -16.63 -0.53
C ALA A 560 -27.04 -15.26 0.03
N PHE A 561 -27.31 -14.27 -0.81
CA PHE A 561 -27.72 -12.92 -0.38
C PHE A 561 -29.23 -12.77 -0.15
N SER A 562 -30.09 -13.58 -0.74
CA SER A 562 -31.53 -13.53 -0.44
C SER A 562 -31.86 -13.89 1.01
N GLN A 563 -31.00 -14.60 1.69
CA GLN A 563 -31.09 -14.80 3.14
C GLN A 563 -30.76 -13.51 3.93
N LEU A 564 -29.85 -12.70 3.42
CA LEU A 564 -29.43 -11.42 4.03
C LEU A 564 -30.38 -10.27 3.65
N ALA A 565 -30.89 -10.28 2.46
CA ALA A 565 -31.75 -9.25 1.87
C ALA A 565 -33.24 -9.52 2.08
N ARG A 566 -33.64 -10.23 3.15
CA ARG A 566 -35.06 -10.37 3.50
C ARG A 566 -35.66 -9.00 3.74
N GLY A 567 -36.19 -8.40 2.67
CA GLY A 567 -36.79 -7.04 2.72
C GLY A 567 -36.50 -6.20 1.48
N ILE A 568 -35.63 -6.63 0.57
CA ILE A 568 -35.43 -5.94 -0.71
C ILE A 568 -36.37 -6.60 -1.71
N GLY A 569 -37.45 -5.87 -2.10
CA GLY A 569 -38.36 -6.31 -3.15
C GLY A 569 -37.58 -6.56 -4.44
N ARG A 570 -37.85 -7.70 -5.10
CA ARG A 570 -37.30 -7.96 -6.44
C ARG A 570 -37.71 -6.83 -7.38
N PRO A 571 -36.75 -6.18 -8.07
CA PRO A 571 -37.10 -5.22 -9.10
C PRO A 571 -37.75 -5.99 -10.29
N VAL A 572 -38.91 -5.56 -10.68
CA VAL A 572 -39.58 -6.01 -11.89
C VAL A 572 -38.88 -5.36 -13.10
N ALA A 573 -38.60 -6.14 -14.12
CA ALA A 573 -38.00 -5.66 -15.36
C ALA A 573 -39.00 -4.75 -16.09
N ASP A 574 -38.77 -3.46 -16.12
CA ASP A 574 -39.57 -2.47 -16.83
C ASP A 574 -38.65 -1.49 -17.59
N GLU A 575 -39.10 -1.01 -18.75
CA GLU A 575 -38.35 -0.13 -19.66
C GLU A 575 -38.09 1.29 -19.10
N THR A 576 -38.68 1.65 -17.98
CA THR A 576 -38.41 2.90 -17.23
C THR A 576 -37.05 2.94 -16.53
N LYS A 577 -36.33 1.81 -16.50
CA LYS A 577 -35.03 1.65 -15.78
C LYS A 577 -33.89 2.54 -16.27
N LYS A 578 -33.93 3.09 -17.45
CA LYS A 578 -32.81 3.81 -18.08
C LYS A 578 -32.52 5.17 -17.44
N SER A 579 -33.57 5.87 -17.01
CA SER A 579 -33.44 7.12 -16.27
C SER A 579 -33.07 6.87 -14.80
N GLU A 580 -33.43 5.72 -14.24
CA GLU A 580 -33.09 5.34 -12.86
C GLU A 580 -31.60 5.06 -12.68
N GLU A 581 -30.93 4.41 -13.64
CA GLU A 581 -29.48 4.15 -13.58
C GLU A 581 -28.63 5.44 -13.61
N LEU A 582 -29.03 6.39 -14.45
CA LEU A 582 -28.42 7.72 -14.51
C LEU A 582 -28.58 8.45 -13.17
N LEU A 583 -29.80 8.46 -12.62
CA LEU A 583 -30.08 9.06 -11.31
C LEU A 583 -29.29 8.39 -10.19
N CYS A 584 -29.08 7.07 -10.24
CA CYS A 584 -28.26 6.34 -9.28
C CYS A 584 -26.77 6.77 -9.33
N ILE A 585 -26.21 6.96 -10.54
CA ILE A 585 -24.82 7.44 -10.70
C ILE A 585 -24.69 8.86 -10.13
N LEU A 586 -25.67 9.73 -10.41
CA LEU A 586 -25.70 11.10 -9.89
C LEU A 586 -25.80 11.11 -8.36
N ASP A 587 -26.67 10.29 -7.77
CA ASP A 587 -26.83 10.14 -6.30
C ASP A 587 -25.56 9.61 -5.64
N LEU A 588 -24.92 8.60 -6.25
CA LEU A 588 -23.65 8.06 -5.74
C LEU A 588 -22.54 9.11 -5.76
N PHE A 589 -22.49 9.90 -6.80
CA PHE A 589 -21.50 10.94 -6.94
C PHE A 589 -21.75 12.07 -5.92
N GLN A 590 -23.01 12.46 -5.73
CA GLN A 590 -23.42 13.42 -4.71
C GLN A 590 -23.05 12.91 -3.29
N LYS A 591 -23.32 11.66 -2.99
CA LYS A 591 -22.95 11.02 -1.71
C LYS A 591 -21.42 10.98 -1.50
N MET A 592 -20.65 10.75 -2.56
CA MET A 592 -19.19 10.80 -2.52
C MET A 592 -18.70 12.17 -2.04
N ILE A 593 -19.33 13.23 -2.54
CA ILE A 593 -19.04 14.62 -2.18
C ILE A 593 -19.40 14.91 -0.72
N GLU A 594 -20.64 14.59 -0.34
CA GLU A 594 -21.16 14.85 1.00
C GLU A 594 -20.32 14.20 2.09
N GLN A 595 -19.69 13.07 1.76
CA GLN A 595 -18.76 12.38 2.65
C GLN A 595 -17.32 12.93 2.60
N GLY A 596 -17.06 13.96 1.79
CA GLY A 596 -15.75 14.58 1.65
C GLY A 596 -14.71 13.74 0.92
N VAL A 597 -15.15 12.76 0.12
CA VAL A 597 -14.27 11.91 -0.69
C VAL A 597 -13.99 12.63 -2.02
N LYS A 598 -12.73 13.01 -2.25
CA LYS A 598 -12.34 13.72 -3.47
C LYS A 598 -12.27 12.77 -4.66
N PRO A 599 -12.95 13.05 -5.78
CA PRO A 599 -12.79 12.32 -7.03
C PRO A 599 -11.34 12.37 -7.55
N ASN A 600 -10.95 11.36 -8.31
CA ASN A 600 -9.66 11.27 -8.97
C ASN A 600 -9.83 10.94 -10.46
N VAL A 601 -8.72 10.82 -11.19
CA VAL A 601 -8.73 10.50 -12.63
C VAL A 601 -9.48 9.19 -12.95
N VAL A 602 -9.44 8.21 -12.04
CA VAL A 602 -10.19 6.96 -12.20
C VAL A 602 -11.70 7.21 -12.10
N THR A 603 -12.14 8.11 -11.19
CA THR A 603 -13.53 8.56 -11.08
C THR A 603 -13.97 9.20 -12.39
N PHE A 604 -13.15 10.09 -12.95
CA PHE A 604 -13.43 10.75 -14.23
C PHE A 604 -13.52 9.74 -15.37
N SER A 605 -12.61 8.77 -15.43
CA SER A 605 -12.66 7.70 -16.42
C SER A 605 -13.95 6.86 -16.31
N ALA A 606 -14.40 6.57 -15.09
CA ALA A 606 -15.64 5.84 -14.85
C ALA A 606 -16.89 6.61 -15.32
N ILE A 607 -16.92 7.94 -15.06
CA ILE A 607 -17.99 8.82 -15.55
C ILE A 607 -17.97 8.92 -17.07
N LEU A 608 -16.80 9.08 -17.69
CA LEU A 608 -16.68 9.08 -19.15
C LEU A 608 -17.15 7.76 -19.76
N ASN A 609 -16.81 6.63 -19.16
CA ASN A 609 -17.32 5.32 -19.55
C ASN A 609 -18.86 5.25 -19.46
N ALA A 610 -19.46 5.83 -18.43
CA ALA A 610 -20.91 5.93 -18.32
C ALA A 610 -21.50 6.83 -19.41
N CYS A 611 -20.88 7.98 -19.70
CA CYS A 611 -21.29 8.89 -20.79
C CYS A 611 -21.25 8.21 -22.17
N SER A 612 -20.24 7.37 -22.46
CA SER A 612 -20.14 6.64 -23.73
C SER A 612 -21.28 5.66 -23.99
N ARG A 613 -22.15 5.45 -23.02
CA ARG A 613 -23.27 4.50 -23.07
C ARG A 613 -24.64 5.15 -22.95
N CYS A 614 -24.67 6.44 -22.73
CA CYS A 614 -25.92 7.20 -22.76
C CYS A 614 -26.53 7.17 -24.16
N ASN A 615 -27.85 7.04 -24.25
CA ASN A 615 -28.54 7.04 -25.53
C ASN A 615 -28.65 8.43 -26.13
N SER A 616 -28.64 9.46 -25.28
CA SER A 616 -28.74 10.85 -25.71
C SER A 616 -27.54 11.67 -25.28
N PHE A 617 -27.22 12.69 -26.05
CA PHE A 617 -26.18 13.64 -25.72
C PHE A 617 -26.53 14.47 -24.47
N GLU A 618 -27.82 14.73 -24.22
CA GLU A 618 -28.29 15.46 -23.05
C GLU A 618 -28.06 14.68 -21.76
N ASP A 619 -28.26 13.35 -21.75
CA ASP A 619 -27.97 12.49 -20.61
C ASP A 619 -26.46 12.49 -20.30
N ALA A 620 -25.63 12.38 -21.34
CA ALA A 620 -24.18 12.46 -21.17
C ALA A 620 -23.73 13.83 -20.65
N LYS A 621 -24.37 14.90 -21.07
CA LYS A 621 -24.11 16.26 -20.61
C LYS A 621 -24.43 16.42 -19.12
N LEU A 622 -25.54 15.86 -18.63
CA LEU A 622 -25.90 15.85 -17.21
C LEU A 622 -24.82 15.17 -16.35
N LEU A 623 -24.27 14.04 -16.80
CA LEU A 623 -23.18 13.36 -16.12
C LEU A 623 -21.88 14.21 -16.15
N LEU A 624 -21.58 14.82 -17.29
CA LEU A 624 -20.39 15.68 -17.44
C LEU A 624 -20.48 16.94 -16.59
N GLU A 625 -21.66 17.51 -16.38
CA GLU A 625 -21.85 18.69 -15.51
C GLU A 625 -21.46 18.40 -14.06
N GLN A 626 -21.54 17.14 -13.62
CA GLN A 626 -21.03 16.77 -12.30
C GLN A 626 -19.49 16.90 -12.23
N LEU A 627 -18.76 16.66 -13.33
CA LEU A 627 -17.30 16.90 -13.37
C LEU A 627 -16.96 18.37 -13.14
N ARG A 628 -17.78 19.28 -13.60
CA ARG A 628 -17.59 20.73 -13.42
C ARG A 628 -17.50 21.14 -11.96
N LEU A 629 -18.26 20.49 -11.09
CA LEU A 629 -18.26 20.76 -9.65
C LEU A 629 -16.91 20.49 -8.97
N PHE A 630 -16.04 19.72 -9.61
CA PHE A 630 -14.76 19.30 -9.06
C PHE A 630 -13.55 19.80 -9.82
N ASP A 631 -13.63 19.76 -11.12
CA ASP A 631 -12.54 20.18 -12.00
C ASP A 631 -13.10 20.80 -13.25
N ASP A 632 -13.26 22.13 -13.20
CA ASP A 632 -13.76 22.94 -14.30
C ASP A 632 -12.86 22.83 -15.53
N PHE A 633 -11.56 22.53 -15.34
CA PHE A 633 -10.59 22.34 -16.42
C PHE A 633 -10.82 21.01 -17.16
N VAL A 634 -10.93 19.88 -16.44
CA VAL A 634 -11.22 18.56 -17.05
C VAL A 634 -12.59 18.58 -17.73
N TYR A 635 -13.60 19.19 -17.10
CA TYR A 635 -14.91 19.40 -17.71
C TYR A 635 -14.82 20.21 -19.00
N GLY A 636 -14.16 21.38 -18.95
CA GLY A 636 -14.03 22.29 -20.09
C GLY A 636 -13.35 21.61 -21.28
N VAL A 637 -12.28 20.86 -21.05
CA VAL A 637 -11.59 20.08 -22.09
C VAL A 637 -12.49 19.01 -22.68
N THR A 638 -13.14 18.19 -21.83
CA THR A 638 -13.96 17.06 -22.30
C THR A 638 -15.20 17.54 -23.05
N HIS A 639 -15.91 18.51 -22.49
CA HIS A 639 -17.09 19.11 -23.10
C HIS A 639 -16.76 19.83 -24.43
N GLY A 640 -15.65 20.60 -24.46
CA GLY A 640 -15.22 21.29 -25.68
C GLY A 640 -14.78 20.31 -26.78
N LEU A 641 -14.12 19.21 -26.46
CA LEU A 641 -13.80 18.15 -27.42
C LEU A 641 -15.07 17.48 -27.97
N LEU A 642 -16.10 17.25 -27.13
CA LEU A 642 -17.38 16.70 -27.53
C LEU A 642 -18.19 17.66 -28.41
N MET A 643 -18.03 18.96 -28.22
CA MET A 643 -18.64 19.99 -29.07
C MET A 643 -17.86 20.25 -30.36
N GLY A 644 -16.70 19.60 -30.55
CA GLY A 644 -15.86 19.79 -31.73
C GLY A 644 -15.11 21.13 -31.74
N CYS A 645 -14.93 21.80 -30.56
CA CYS A 645 -14.23 23.06 -30.46
C CYS A 645 -12.71 22.89 -30.71
N ASN A 646 -12.16 23.56 -31.72
CA ASN A 646 -10.73 23.47 -32.01
C ASN A 646 -9.81 24.16 -31.00
N ASP A 647 -10.32 25.19 -30.32
CA ASP A 647 -9.52 26.00 -29.36
C ASP A 647 -9.17 25.24 -28.09
N VAL A 648 -9.92 24.19 -27.80
CA VAL A 648 -9.72 23.34 -26.60
C VAL A 648 -8.47 22.44 -26.69
N TRP A 649 -7.90 22.23 -27.90
CA TRP A 649 -6.75 21.36 -28.07
C TRP A 649 -5.48 21.83 -27.35
N ILE A 650 -5.33 23.13 -27.12
CA ILE A 650 -4.21 23.67 -26.33
C ILE A 650 -4.34 23.23 -24.88
N GLN A 651 -5.57 23.34 -24.33
CA GLN A 651 -5.89 22.93 -22.98
C GLN A 651 -5.84 21.40 -22.83
N ALA A 652 -6.33 20.66 -23.82
CA ALA A 652 -6.26 19.22 -23.84
C ALA A 652 -4.82 18.68 -23.75
N ARG A 653 -3.86 19.35 -24.39
CA ARG A 653 -2.44 18.97 -24.27
C ARG A 653 -1.92 19.13 -22.86
N SER A 654 -2.30 20.17 -22.14
CA SER A 654 -1.92 20.37 -20.74
C SER A 654 -2.47 19.26 -19.85
N LEU A 655 -3.74 18.85 -20.05
CA LEU A 655 -4.34 17.71 -19.36
C LEU A 655 -3.57 16.40 -19.66
N PHE A 656 -3.20 16.18 -20.91
CA PHE A 656 -2.44 15.00 -21.33
C PHE A 656 -1.01 15.01 -20.77
N ASP A 657 -0.40 16.17 -20.52
CA ASP A 657 0.90 16.27 -19.84
C ASP A 657 0.82 15.90 -18.36
N GLU A 658 -0.29 16.20 -17.70
CA GLU A 658 -0.56 15.75 -16.34
C GLU A 658 -0.78 14.24 -16.26
N LEU A 659 -1.57 13.68 -17.18
CA LEU A 659 -1.82 12.25 -17.27
C LEU A 659 -0.54 11.43 -17.52
N ARG A 660 0.43 11.97 -18.24
CA ARG A 660 1.73 11.33 -18.47
C ARG A 660 2.53 11.10 -17.19
N ARG A 661 2.27 11.85 -16.12
CA ARG A 661 2.94 11.72 -14.82
C ARG A 661 2.31 10.62 -13.95
N MET A 662 1.18 10.06 -14.36
CA MET A 662 0.48 9.00 -13.68
C MET A 662 0.96 7.63 -14.13
N ASP A 663 0.53 6.58 -13.43
CA ASP A 663 0.79 5.21 -13.85
C ASP A 663 0.09 4.90 -15.17
N GLN A 664 0.71 4.03 -15.97
CA GLN A 664 0.27 3.69 -17.32
C GLN A 664 -1.15 3.11 -17.38
N PRO A 665 -1.60 2.21 -16.47
CA PRO A 665 -2.97 1.73 -16.48
C PRO A 665 -4.02 2.83 -16.29
N THR A 666 -3.76 3.79 -15.39
CA THR A 666 -4.66 4.93 -15.15
C THR A 666 -4.74 5.86 -16.35
N SER A 667 -3.58 6.20 -16.95
CA SER A 667 -3.52 7.02 -18.17
C SER A 667 -4.25 6.34 -19.32
N SER A 668 -3.99 5.05 -19.57
CA SER A 668 -4.64 4.25 -20.62
C SER A 668 -6.16 4.20 -20.43
N ALA A 669 -6.64 4.02 -19.20
CA ALA A 669 -8.08 4.00 -18.90
C ALA A 669 -8.76 5.33 -19.26
N PHE A 670 -8.13 6.47 -18.94
CA PHE A 670 -8.68 7.78 -19.27
C PHE A 670 -8.71 8.03 -20.80
N TYR A 671 -7.62 7.76 -21.52
CA TYR A 671 -7.57 7.90 -22.98
C TYR A 671 -8.61 7.02 -23.67
N ASN A 672 -8.76 5.77 -23.23
CA ASN A 672 -9.76 4.84 -23.72
C ASN A 672 -11.18 5.39 -23.50
N ALA A 673 -11.50 5.83 -22.28
CA ALA A 673 -12.82 6.35 -21.92
C ALA A 673 -13.17 7.63 -22.71
N LEU A 674 -12.23 8.57 -22.80
CA LEU A 674 -12.41 9.80 -23.56
C LEU A 674 -12.62 9.51 -25.06
N THR A 675 -11.84 8.60 -25.62
CA THR A 675 -11.97 8.23 -27.05
C THR A 675 -13.30 7.54 -27.33
N ASP A 676 -13.77 6.66 -26.41
CA ASP A 676 -15.05 5.98 -26.55
C ASP A 676 -16.23 6.97 -26.55
N VAL A 677 -16.20 7.97 -25.66
CA VAL A 677 -17.24 9.03 -25.63
C VAL A 677 -17.24 9.82 -26.94
N LEU A 678 -16.08 10.27 -27.41
CA LEU A 678 -15.97 11.01 -28.65
C LEU A 678 -16.44 10.18 -29.84
N TRP A 679 -16.07 8.91 -29.91
CA TRP A 679 -16.48 7.99 -30.96
C TRP A 679 -17.97 7.75 -30.97
N HIS A 680 -18.55 7.54 -29.79
CA HIS A 680 -19.99 7.28 -29.61
C HIS A 680 -20.86 8.45 -30.07
N PHE A 681 -20.45 9.69 -29.73
CA PHE A 681 -21.20 10.89 -30.12
C PHE A 681 -20.80 11.46 -31.49
N GLY A 682 -20.07 10.70 -32.30
CA GLY A 682 -19.78 11.04 -33.69
C GLY A 682 -18.66 12.07 -33.91
N GLN A 683 -17.92 12.42 -32.84
CA GLN A 683 -16.70 13.26 -32.92
C GLN A 683 -15.48 12.40 -33.29
N ARG A 684 -15.55 11.81 -34.49
CA ARG A 684 -14.61 10.78 -34.94
C ARG A 684 -13.22 11.32 -35.20
N LEU A 685 -13.11 12.54 -35.73
CA LEU A 685 -11.84 13.23 -35.93
C LEU A 685 -11.18 13.61 -34.59
N GLY A 686 -11.99 14.05 -33.62
CA GLY A 686 -11.56 14.29 -32.24
C GLY A 686 -11.00 13.03 -31.60
N ALA A 687 -11.71 11.90 -31.70
CA ALA A 687 -11.29 10.59 -31.22
C ALA A 687 -9.93 10.16 -31.85
N GLN A 688 -9.77 10.34 -33.16
CA GLN A 688 -8.53 10.02 -33.86
C GLN A 688 -7.34 10.88 -33.36
N LYS A 689 -7.57 12.17 -33.12
CA LYS A 689 -6.52 13.06 -32.57
C LYS A 689 -6.10 12.64 -31.16
N VAL A 690 -7.07 12.25 -30.28
CA VAL A 690 -6.78 11.78 -28.92
C VAL A 690 -5.96 10.49 -28.95
N VAL A 691 -6.30 9.55 -29.81
CA VAL A 691 -5.55 8.27 -29.96
C VAL A 691 -4.12 8.54 -30.46
N LEU A 692 -3.94 9.39 -31.46
CA LEU A 692 -2.62 9.77 -31.96
C LEU A 692 -1.76 10.44 -30.90
N GLU A 693 -2.36 11.30 -30.08
CA GLU A 693 -1.65 11.93 -28.96
C GLU A 693 -1.26 10.89 -27.88
N GLY A 694 -2.12 9.90 -27.61
CA GLY A 694 -1.82 8.79 -26.72
C GLY A 694 -0.66 7.92 -27.22
N VAL A 695 -0.60 7.61 -28.50
CA VAL A 695 0.53 6.90 -29.12
C VAL A 695 1.81 7.71 -29.00
N HIS A 696 1.76 9.01 -29.33
CA HIS A 696 2.93 9.89 -29.21
C HIS A 696 3.49 9.95 -27.79
N ARG A 697 2.61 9.81 -26.78
CA ARG A 697 2.97 9.81 -25.35
C ARG A 697 3.28 8.43 -24.79
N GLN A 698 3.25 7.39 -25.63
CA GLN A 698 3.51 6.00 -25.25
C GLN A 698 2.56 5.47 -24.16
N VAL A 699 1.28 5.92 -24.19
CA VAL A 699 0.24 5.47 -23.25
C VAL A 699 -0.03 3.97 -23.38
N TRP A 700 0.08 3.42 -24.59
CA TRP A 700 -0.01 1.98 -24.85
C TRP A 700 1.34 1.48 -25.35
N GLU A 701 1.97 0.58 -24.61
CA GLU A 701 3.26 0.00 -24.98
C GLU A 701 3.12 -0.92 -26.21
N ASN A 702 4.07 -0.83 -27.14
CA ASN A 702 4.19 -1.71 -28.31
C ASN A 702 2.95 -1.79 -29.22
N THR A 703 2.04 -0.81 -29.17
CA THR A 703 0.78 -0.84 -29.91
C THR A 703 0.99 -0.74 -31.42
N CYS A 704 2.00 -0.02 -31.88
CA CYS A 704 2.18 0.29 -33.28
C CYS A 704 3.60 -0.01 -33.73
N SER A 705 3.78 -1.01 -34.61
CA SER A 705 4.93 -1.13 -35.45
C SER A 705 4.59 -0.68 -36.88
N GLU A 706 5.56 -0.47 -37.72
CA GLU A 706 5.34 0.08 -39.08
C GLU A 706 4.28 -0.72 -39.87
N PHE A 707 4.19 -2.05 -39.65
CA PHE A 707 3.29 -2.93 -40.43
C PHE A 707 2.49 -3.93 -39.55
N SER A 708 2.53 -3.79 -38.23
CA SER A 708 1.73 -4.59 -37.29
C SER A 708 1.13 -3.70 -36.24
N LEU A 709 -0.17 -3.82 -36.05
CA LEU A 709 -0.95 -3.04 -35.10
C LEU A 709 -1.46 -3.95 -33.99
N ASP A 710 -1.15 -3.63 -32.73
CA ASP A 710 -1.65 -4.34 -31.54
C ASP A 710 -2.68 -3.50 -30.80
N LEU A 711 -3.91 -4.00 -30.71
CA LEU A 711 -5.07 -3.31 -30.14
C LEU A 711 -5.52 -3.89 -28.80
N HIS A 712 -4.83 -4.89 -28.25
CA HIS A 712 -5.37 -5.65 -27.10
C HIS A 712 -5.55 -4.83 -25.81
N LEU A 713 -4.87 -3.68 -25.67
CA LEU A 713 -5.01 -2.75 -24.55
C LEU A 713 -5.99 -1.59 -24.80
N MET A 714 -6.59 -1.54 -25.98
CA MET A 714 -7.47 -0.46 -26.40
C MET A 714 -8.95 -0.79 -26.20
N SER A 715 -9.76 0.22 -25.94
CA SER A 715 -11.22 0.13 -25.96
C SER A 715 -11.74 0.02 -27.40
N SER A 716 -13.05 -0.23 -27.55
CA SER A 716 -13.64 -0.41 -28.90
C SER A 716 -13.57 0.85 -29.76
N GLY A 717 -13.85 2.03 -29.21
CA GLY A 717 -13.76 3.28 -29.95
C GLY A 717 -12.32 3.69 -30.24
N ALA A 718 -11.43 3.53 -29.25
CA ALA A 718 -10.00 3.80 -29.40
C ALA A 718 -9.37 2.91 -30.48
N ALA A 719 -9.71 1.63 -30.49
CA ALA A 719 -9.20 0.68 -31.48
C ALA A 719 -9.71 1.01 -32.90
N GLN A 720 -10.98 1.38 -33.05
CA GLN A 720 -11.53 1.80 -34.35
C GLN A 720 -10.82 3.06 -34.86
N ALA A 721 -10.69 4.09 -34.01
CA ALA A 721 -9.97 5.32 -34.36
C ALA A 721 -8.51 5.04 -34.75
N MET A 722 -7.87 4.08 -34.04
CA MET A 722 -6.48 3.69 -34.27
C MET A 722 -6.30 2.96 -35.60
N VAL A 723 -7.21 2.05 -35.96
CA VAL A 723 -7.18 1.35 -37.27
C VAL A 723 -7.21 2.36 -38.40
N HIS A 724 -8.08 3.37 -38.34
CA HIS A 724 -8.14 4.42 -39.35
C HIS A 724 -6.84 5.21 -39.44
N ALA A 725 -6.28 5.62 -38.31
CA ALA A 725 -5.02 6.37 -38.25
C ALA A 725 -3.84 5.57 -38.81
N TRP A 726 -3.76 4.28 -38.44
CA TRP A 726 -2.70 3.39 -38.88
C TRP A 726 -2.77 3.08 -40.39
N LEU A 727 -3.96 2.82 -40.94
CA LEU A 727 -4.15 2.60 -42.36
C LEU A 727 -3.80 3.85 -43.18
N LEU A 728 -4.10 5.05 -42.69
CA LEU A 728 -3.65 6.30 -43.33
C LEU A 728 -2.12 6.43 -43.30
N SER A 729 -1.46 6.02 -42.20
CA SER A 729 0.01 5.98 -42.12
C SER A 729 0.61 5.03 -43.16
N ILE A 730 0.09 3.78 -43.24
CA ILE A 730 0.54 2.81 -44.25
C ILE A 730 0.29 3.36 -45.65
N ARG A 731 -0.84 4.00 -45.90
CA ARG A 731 -1.10 4.64 -47.20
C ARG A 731 -0.01 5.64 -47.58
N SER A 732 0.42 6.48 -46.62
CA SER A 732 1.50 7.44 -46.88
C SER A 732 2.82 6.79 -47.27
N VAL A 733 3.13 5.64 -46.65
CA VAL A 733 4.32 4.83 -46.97
C VAL A 733 4.26 4.24 -48.38
N VAL A 734 3.07 3.73 -48.77
CA VAL A 734 2.84 3.19 -50.12
C VAL A 734 2.96 4.30 -51.20
N PHE A 735 2.38 5.50 -50.95
CA PHE A 735 2.50 6.62 -51.88
C PHE A 735 3.91 7.21 -51.97
N ALA A 736 4.74 7.01 -50.93
CA ALA A 736 6.18 7.32 -50.98
C ALA A 736 7.00 6.27 -51.77
N GLY A 737 6.35 5.29 -52.40
CA GLY A 737 6.99 4.25 -53.21
C GLY A 737 7.68 3.14 -52.43
N ARG A 738 7.47 3.06 -51.10
CA ARG A 738 8.05 1.98 -50.27
C ARG A 738 7.19 0.72 -50.38
N LYS A 739 7.84 -0.43 -50.54
CA LYS A 739 7.14 -1.73 -50.60
C LYS A 739 6.74 -2.17 -49.19
N LEU A 740 5.52 -2.65 -49.06
CA LEU A 740 5.04 -3.28 -47.83
C LEU A 740 5.69 -4.67 -47.63
N PRO A 741 5.83 -5.17 -46.41
CA PRO A 741 6.29 -6.51 -46.13
C PRO A 741 5.31 -7.57 -46.68
N GLU A 742 5.75 -8.84 -46.66
CA GLU A 742 4.95 -9.95 -47.15
C GLU A 742 3.55 -10.00 -46.52
N PHE A 743 3.46 -9.73 -45.20
CA PHE A 743 2.19 -9.67 -44.47
C PHE A 743 2.10 -8.42 -43.63
N VAL A 744 0.89 -7.86 -43.57
CA VAL A 744 0.48 -6.78 -42.69
C VAL A 744 -0.57 -7.33 -41.71
N SER A 745 -0.51 -6.99 -40.44
CA SER A 745 -1.34 -7.64 -39.43
C SER A 745 -1.94 -6.70 -38.38
N ILE A 746 -3.12 -7.07 -37.88
CA ILE A 746 -3.81 -6.41 -36.76
C ILE A 746 -4.08 -7.46 -35.68
N LEU A 747 -3.60 -7.23 -34.47
CA LEU A 747 -3.78 -8.09 -33.31
C LEU A 747 -4.85 -7.50 -32.38
N THR A 748 -5.93 -8.27 -32.13
CA THR A 748 -7.06 -7.85 -31.27
C THR A 748 -7.17 -8.68 -29.99
N GLY A 749 -6.34 -9.73 -29.86
CA GLY A 749 -6.49 -10.73 -28.82
C GLY A 749 -7.67 -11.69 -29.06
N TRP A 750 -7.54 -12.91 -28.61
CA TRP A 750 -8.52 -13.98 -28.86
C TRP A 750 -9.58 -14.13 -27.76
N GLY A 751 -9.59 -13.22 -26.74
CA GLY A 751 -10.60 -13.21 -25.69
C GLY A 751 -10.37 -14.24 -24.57
N LYS A 752 -9.11 -14.47 -24.17
CA LYS A 752 -8.74 -15.35 -23.05
C LYS A 752 -9.47 -14.96 -21.73
N HIS A 753 -9.73 -13.67 -21.55
CA HIS A 753 -10.39 -13.12 -20.39
C HIS A 753 -11.85 -12.68 -20.64
N SER A 754 -12.42 -13.05 -21.78
CA SER A 754 -13.84 -12.81 -22.08
C SER A 754 -14.72 -13.79 -21.31
N LYS A 755 -15.99 -13.41 -21.01
CA LYS A 755 -16.97 -14.29 -20.33
C LYS A 755 -17.10 -15.66 -21.02
N ILE A 756 -17.00 -15.68 -22.35
CA ILE A 756 -16.88 -16.90 -23.16
C ILE A 756 -15.48 -16.88 -23.77
N VAL A 757 -14.66 -17.84 -23.43
CA VAL A 757 -13.29 -17.95 -23.96
C VAL A 757 -13.35 -18.06 -25.49
N GLY A 758 -12.62 -17.18 -26.19
CA GLY A 758 -12.65 -17.08 -27.64
C GLY A 758 -13.67 -16.09 -28.22
N ALA A 759 -14.56 -15.48 -27.42
CA ALA A 759 -15.50 -14.46 -27.88
C ALA A 759 -14.99 -13.05 -27.53
N SER A 760 -14.00 -12.56 -28.26
CA SER A 760 -13.48 -11.18 -28.10
C SER A 760 -14.46 -10.18 -28.73
N THR A 761 -15.02 -9.27 -27.88
CA THR A 761 -15.88 -8.16 -28.37
C THR A 761 -15.07 -7.24 -29.28
N LEU A 762 -13.84 -6.92 -28.92
CA LEU A 762 -12.94 -6.09 -29.72
C LEU A 762 -12.70 -6.70 -31.11
N ARG A 763 -12.49 -8.02 -31.19
CA ARG A 763 -12.34 -8.71 -32.47
C ARG A 763 -13.58 -8.52 -33.36
N ARG A 764 -14.79 -8.72 -32.81
CA ARG A 764 -16.07 -8.55 -33.58
C ARG A 764 -16.23 -7.11 -34.09
N VAL A 765 -15.91 -6.14 -33.26
CA VAL A 765 -15.98 -4.70 -33.64
C VAL A 765 -15.00 -4.38 -34.75
N ILE A 766 -13.75 -4.85 -34.65
CA ILE A 766 -12.73 -4.62 -35.68
C ILE A 766 -13.05 -5.38 -36.96
N GLU A 767 -13.55 -6.59 -36.88
CA GLU A 767 -14.01 -7.36 -38.04
C GLU A 767 -15.14 -6.62 -38.78
N ALA A 768 -16.15 -6.13 -38.07
CA ALA A 768 -17.22 -5.32 -38.62
C ALA A 768 -16.68 -4.03 -39.27
N LEU A 769 -15.74 -3.33 -38.61
CA LEU A 769 -15.10 -2.14 -39.16
C LEU A 769 -14.36 -2.46 -40.47
N LEU A 770 -13.50 -3.47 -40.48
CA LEU A 770 -12.71 -3.87 -41.67
C LEU A 770 -13.61 -4.24 -42.83
N ASN A 771 -14.71 -4.96 -42.57
CA ASN A 771 -15.75 -5.27 -43.56
C ASN A 771 -16.43 -3.99 -44.07
N THR A 772 -16.77 -3.05 -43.20
CA THR A 772 -17.45 -1.79 -43.58
C THR A 772 -16.59 -0.90 -44.47
N ILE A 773 -15.27 -0.83 -44.17
CA ILE A 773 -14.32 -0.05 -44.99
C ILE A 773 -13.79 -0.84 -46.19
N GLY A 774 -14.18 -2.08 -46.36
CA GLY A 774 -13.72 -2.94 -47.47
C GLY A 774 -12.25 -3.29 -47.39
N ALA A 775 -11.65 -3.26 -46.24
CA ALA A 775 -10.22 -3.53 -46.07
C ALA A 775 -9.91 -5.04 -46.22
N PRO A 776 -8.86 -5.43 -46.96
CA PRO A 776 -8.62 -6.82 -47.35
C PRO A 776 -7.96 -7.67 -46.26
N PHE A 777 -8.37 -7.55 -45.02
CA PHE A 777 -7.85 -8.32 -43.92
C PHE A 777 -8.72 -9.52 -43.59
N ARG A 778 -8.12 -10.67 -43.31
CA ARG A 778 -8.81 -11.91 -42.94
C ARG A 778 -8.28 -12.49 -41.64
N LEU A 779 -9.11 -13.16 -40.86
CA LEU A 779 -8.68 -13.88 -39.65
C LEU A 779 -7.67 -14.98 -40.01
N GLU A 780 -6.62 -15.06 -39.25
CA GLU A 780 -5.60 -16.09 -39.37
C GLU A 780 -6.15 -17.45 -38.87
N ARG A 781 -5.90 -18.54 -39.60
CA ARG A 781 -6.47 -19.86 -39.26
C ARG A 781 -6.01 -20.42 -37.93
N TYR A 782 -4.76 -20.13 -37.56
CA TYR A 782 -4.16 -20.67 -36.34
C TYR A 782 -4.17 -19.68 -35.17
N ASN A 783 -4.49 -18.40 -35.39
CA ASN A 783 -4.60 -17.38 -34.38
C ASN A 783 -5.86 -16.52 -34.61
N ILE A 784 -6.96 -16.94 -34.03
CA ILE A 784 -8.27 -16.28 -34.17
C ILE A 784 -8.33 -14.87 -33.56
N GLY A 785 -7.26 -14.38 -32.94
CA GLY A 785 -7.13 -13.02 -32.43
C GLY A 785 -6.34 -12.10 -33.35
N ARG A 786 -5.94 -12.59 -34.56
CA ARG A 786 -5.09 -11.84 -35.51
C ARG A 786 -5.72 -11.76 -36.89
N PHE A 787 -5.81 -10.56 -37.44
CA PHE A 787 -6.18 -10.31 -38.82
C PHE A 787 -4.90 -10.12 -39.62
N VAL A 788 -4.82 -10.76 -40.80
CA VAL A 788 -3.65 -10.74 -41.67
C VAL A 788 -4.06 -10.46 -43.11
N SER A 789 -3.24 -9.73 -43.84
CA SER A 789 -3.39 -9.52 -45.26
C SER A 789 -2.02 -9.51 -45.97
N PRO A 790 -1.88 -10.05 -47.18
CA PRO A 790 -0.66 -9.87 -47.97
C PRO A 790 -0.38 -8.41 -48.29
N GLY A 791 0.85 -7.96 -48.11
CA GLY A 791 1.22 -6.55 -48.29
C GLY A 791 0.93 -6.02 -49.71
N ALA A 792 1.05 -6.86 -50.72
CA ALA A 792 0.71 -6.48 -52.12
C ALA A 792 -0.80 -6.18 -52.28
N VAL A 793 -1.68 -6.94 -51.61
CA VAL A 793 -3.14 -6.73 -51.66
C VAL A 793 -3.53 -5.47 -50.90
N VAL A 794 -2.94 -5.23 -49.74
CA VAL A 794 -3.14 -4.01 -48.95
C VAL A 794 -2.65 -2.79 -49.73
N SER A 795 -1.51 -2.88 -50.40
CA SER A 795 -0.97 -1.80 -51.23
C SER A 795 -1.90 -1.43 -52.38
N ALA A 796 -2.42 -2.45 -53.12
CA ALA A 796 -3.36 -2.27 -54.21
C ALA A 796 -4.65 -1.57 -53.71
N TRP A 797 -5.26 -2.06 -52.64
CA TRP A 797 -6.45 -1.46 -52.03
C TRP A 797 -6.23 -0.03 -51.53
N LEU A 798 -5.07 0.29 -50.92
CA LEU A 798 -4.74 1.64 -50.47
C LEU A 798 -4.49 2.62 -51.64
N MET A 799 -4.15 2.15 -52.80
CA MET A 799 -3.92 2.97 -54.03
C MET A 799 -5.23 3.30 -54.73
N GLU A 800 -6.35 2.65 -54.46
CA GLU A 800 -7.65 2.94 -55.05
C GLU A 800 -8.09 4.36 -54.72
N SER A 801 -8.66 5.09 -55.69
CA SER A 801 -9.01 6.51 -55.57
C SER A 801 -10.10 6.78 -54.49
N GLY A 802 -10.98 5.78 -54.22
CA GLY A 802 -12.06 5.88 -53.23
C GLY A 802 -11.63 5.64 -51.79
N THR A 803 -10.51 4.93 -51.57
CA THR A 803 -10.08 4.47 -50.25
C THR A 803 -9.76 5.62 -49.29
N ILE A 804 -9.23 6.73 -49.79
CA ILE A 804 -8.90 7.90 -48.95
C ILE A 804 -10.16 8.48 -48.29
N ASN A 805 -11.26 8.57 -49.01
CA ASN A 805 -12.53 9.13 -48.46
C ASN A 805 -13.15 8.21 -47.41
N ILE A 806 -12.89 6.91 -47.46
CA ILE A 806 -13.35 5.92 -46.48
C ILE A 806 -12.47 5.98 -45.24
N LEU A 807 -11.15 6.23 -45.39
CA LEU A 807 -10.23 6.26 -44.26
C LEU A 807 -10.22 7.58 -43.50
N LEU A 808 -10.58 8.70 -44.18
CA LEU A 808 -10.72 10.01 -43.53
C LEU A 808 -12.01 10.02 -42.69
N LEU A 809 -11.84 10.31 -41.42
CA LEU A 809 -12.94 10.44 -40.48
C LEU A 809 -13.49 11.88 -40.52
N HIS A 810 -14.84 11.98 -40.54
CA HIS A 810 -15.56 13.24 -40.50
C HIS A 810 -16.42 13.30 -39.25
N ASP A 811 -16.54 14.45 -38.64
CA ASP A 811 -17.41 14.70 -37.50
C ASP A 811 -18.86 14.95 -38.00
N ASN A 812 -19.85 14.34 -37.34
CA ASN A 812 -21.26 14.37 -37.77
C ASN A 812 -21.91 15.75 -37.75
N ARG A 813 -21.24 16.81 -37.22
CA ARG A 813 -21.75 18.17 -37.06
C ARG A 813 -21.02 19.25 -37.88
N SER A 814 -19.98 18.90 -38.63
CA SER A 814 -19.23 19.87 -39.48
C SER A 814 -19.66 19.76 -40.94
N SER A 815 -20.23 20.83 -41.48
CA SER A 815 -20.69 20.96 -42.86
C SER A 815 -19.60 21.34 -43.85
N GLU A 816 -18.32 21.27 -43.54
CA GLU A 816 -17.21 21.51 -44.46
C GLU A 816 -16.08 20.51 -44.36
N PRO A 817 -15.63 19.90 -45.49
CA PRO A 817 -14.49 18.98 -45.49
C PRO A 817 -13.17 19.81 -45.57
N SER A 818 -12.67 20.24 -44.44
CA SER A 818 -11.33 20.83 -44.38
C SER A 818 -10.37 19.84 -43.70
N ILE A 819 -9.47 19.25 -44.49
CA ILE A 819 -8.31 18.50 -43.97
C ILE A 819 -7.42 19.53 -43.26
N PRO A 820 -7.22 19.47 -41.94
CA PRO A 820 -6.27 20.36 -41.29
C PRO A 820 -4.87 20.03 -41.80
N ALA A 821 -4.18 21.01 -42.40
CA ALA A 821 -2.82 20.92 -42.93
C ALA A 821 -1.78 20.40 -41.90
N ASN A 822 -2.14 20.36 -40.62
CA ASN A 822 -1.32 19.90 -39.48
C ASN A 822 -1.34 18.39 -39.21
N LEU A 823 -2.21 17.62 -39.88
CA LEU A 823 -2.29 16.17 -39.69
C LEU A 823 -1.29 15.38 -40.57
N LEU A 824 -0.99 15.90 -41.75
CA LEU A 824 -0.03 15.27 -42.66
C LEU A 824 1.41 15.13 -42.09
N PRO A 825 2.01 16.14 -41.41
CA PRO A 825 3.34 16.00 -40.83
C PRO A 825 3.37 15.08 -39.59
N ARG A 826 2.24 14.94 -38.87
CA ARG A 826 2.14 14.06 -37.70
C ARG A 826 1.91 12.60 -38.08
N LEU A 827 1.26 12.33 -39.18
CA LEU A 827 1.17 11.00 -39.80
C LEU A 827 2.52 10.54 -40.33
N GLN A 828 3.39 11.49 -40.76
CA GLN A 828 4.78 11.21 -41.15
C GLN A 828 5.71 10.96 -39.94
N ALA A 829 5.40 11.50 -38.78
CA ALA A 829 6.17 11.28 -37.54
C ALA A 829 5.94 9.91 -36.88
N LEU A 830 4.95 9.12 -37.34
CA LEU A 830 4.78 7.71 -36.95
C LEU A 830 5.84 6.79 -37.63
N GLN A 831 6.88 7.36 -38.24
CA GLN A 831 8.03 6.68 -38.88
C GLN A 831 9.20 6.43 -37.90
N LEU A 832 8.92 6.24 -36.57
CA LEU A 832 9.97 5.77 -35.66
C LEU A 832 9.63 4.41 -35.09
#